data_02c7f529d97c60793ba9a5e9aa8ce676
#
_entry.id   02c7f529d97c60793ba9a5e9aa8ce676
#
_cell.length_a   1.000
_cell.length_b   1.000
_cell.length_c   1.000
_cell.angle_alpha   90.00
_cell.angle_beta   90.00
_cell.angle_gamma   90.00
#
_symmetry.space_group_name_H-M   'P 1'
#
loop_
_entity.id
_entity.type
_entity.pdbx_description
1 polymer ?
#
loop_
_entity_poly.entity_id
_entity_poly.type
_entity_poly.pdbx_seq_one_letter_code
_entity_poly.pdbx_strand_id
1 'polypeptide(L)'
;METSSATVYEFGEFRLDPANQRLTRHDGTPVPMTPRVFDTLVFMVEHQGAVLDKERLMEAVWPDSIVEENNLTQNISTLRRIFGDTTGSHRFIVTVPGRGYRFVPEVRIQEVDGGPAPPTIPATAIKPPESHAERAAPLSQPDHPATSRGFRPILLATAAALALSVAALFFWRDRTPNSAPSLAPARSATIAVPENSIAVLPFANLSADQENAFFAEGIQDDILTALAKIAQLKVIARTSVMTYPAGPTRDLREIGQALAVAKILEGSVRRAGGKVRVTVQLIDTRTNTHVWAETYDRDLADVFAIQSEIARQIATQLQAKLSPNEKAAIEERPTRDLVAYDLYLRAKVFYASGLSSSKGQDSLEEAVRLLDQAVTRDPGFFLAYCQLARAHDLLYFLGADHTPARLAAADSAIAAAVRLRPDSGEVHLASAWHLYHGYRDYDHARAELALAQRTLPNAPTIFELLGLVGRRQGRWEESTLSLEKAVDLDPGNKSLLGNLWDNYYLLRRLAEAAATADRILKLVPHDAVSQVGRAYIDLQWRADSKPLHETIEGIVTENPAAAADIADDWLYLALCERDPVAANRALAAMKLGVIAVGTARLPRAWFEGVAAHARGDVAAARNAFAAARLEAEHMAREQPDYGPPLAVLGMIDAALGRKEEAMGEGRRAVELLPVEKDAPAGAYMMELLAIIYAWTGEKDLAIEQVAATLKIPGSLQY
;
A
#
# COMPACT_ATOMS: atom_id res chain seq x y z
N MET A 1 38.93 8.24 -38.90
CA MET A 1 37.55 7.74 -38.93
C MET A 1 37.65 6.25 -38.68
N GLU A 2 37.57 5.86 -37.40
CA GLU A 2 37.56 4.47 -37.01
C GLU A 2 36.14 3.95 -37.22
N THR A 3 35.97 2.96 -38.10
CA THR A 3 34.72 2.22 -38.30
C THR A 3 34.52 1.33 -37.09
N SER A 4 33.57 1.69 -36.24
CA SER A 4 33.11 0.85 -35.13
C SER A 4 32.38 -0.36 -35.72
N SER A 5 33.01 -1.53 -35.74
CA SER A 5 32.35 -2.79 -36.05
C SER A 5 31.38 -3.12 -34.90
N ALA A 6 30.10 -3.37 -35.19
CA ALA A 6 29.11 -3.76 -34.21
C ALA A 6 29.32 -5.25 -33.86
N THR A 7 29.63 -5.54 -32.61
CA THR A 7 29.81 -6.91 -32.10
C THR A 7 28.45 -7.51 -31.71
N VAL A 8 28.12 -8.66 -32.28
CA VAL A 8 26.93 -9.44 -31.98
C VAL A 8 27.34 -10.79 -31.40
N TYR A 9 26.67 -11.19 -30.31
CA TYR A 9 26.96 -12.45 -29.62
C TYR A 9 25.85 -13.49 -29.90
N GLU A 10 26.21 -14.72 -30.20
CA GLU A 10 25.30 -15.86 -30.37
C GLU A 10 25.60 -16.93 -29.35
N PHE A 11 24.56 -17.38 -28.63
CA PHE A 11 24.64 -18.46 -27.63
C PHE A 11 23.34 -19.22 -27.51
N GLY A 12 23.40 -20.54 -27.48
CA GLY A 12 22.21 -21.38 -27.46
C GLY A 12 21.28 -21.07 -28.64
N GLU A 13 20.05 -20.69 -28.37
CA GLU A 13 19.06 -20.26 -29.37
C GLU A 13 18.92 -18.73 -29.47
N PHE A 14 19.83 -17.96 -28.86
CA PHE A 14 19.73 -16.51 -28.73
C PHE A 14 20.82 -15.78 -29.48
N ARG A 15 20.45 -14.58 -29.96
CA ARG A 15 21.34 -13.60 -30.58
C ARG A 15 21.23 -12.27 -29.84
N LEU A 16 22.32 -11.80 -29.24
CA LEU A 16 22.45 -10.58 -28.46
C LEU A 16 23.16 -9.51 -29.25
N ASP A 17 22.54 -8.38 -29.46
CA ASP A 17 23.07 -7.20 -30.13
C ASP A 17 23.14 -6.04 -29.12
N PRO A 18 24.31 -5.79 -28.52
CA PRO A 18 24.49 -4.72 -27.54
C PRO A 18 24.31 -3.32 -28.12
N ALA A 19 24.71 -3.10 -29.40
CA ALA A 19 24.64 -1.80 -30.04
C ALA A 19 23.16 -1.34 -30.22
N ASN A 20 22.25 -2.28 -30.50
CA ASN A 20 20.83 -2.01 -30.69
C ASN A 20 20.00 -2.37 -29.45
N GLN A 21 20.62 -2.74 -28.33
CA GLN A 21 19.99 -3.19 -27.08
C GLN A 21 18.91 -4.27 -27.31
N ARG A 22 19.23 -5.28 -28.12
CA ARG A 22 18.29 -6.32 -28.53
C ARG A 22 18.79 -7.73 -28.22
N LEU A 23 17.89 -8.54 -27.65
CA LEU A 23 18.02 -9.99 -27.64
C LEU A 23 16.92 -10.57 -28.55
N THR A 24 17.29 -11.47 -29.46
CA THR A 24 16.35 -12.16 -30.34
C THR A 24 16.61 -13.67 -30.28
N ARG A 25 15.60 -14.48 -30.59
CA ARG A 25 15.80 -15.90 -30.86
C ARG A 25 16.28 -16.11 -32.31
N HIS A 26 16.76 -17.28 -32.66
CA HIS A 26 17.19 -17.59 -34.03
C HIS A 26 16.08 -17.44 -35.07
N ASP A 27 14.82 -17.55 -34.68
CA ASP A 27 13.65 -17.30 -35.55
C ASP A 27 13.35 -15.81 -35.75
N GLY A 28 14.17 -14.91 -35.19
CA GLY A 28 14.00 -13.47 -35.25
C GLY A 28 13.04 -12.86 -34.23
N THR A 29 12.41 -13.69 -33.38
CA THR A 29 11.48 -13.22 -32.35
C THR A 29 12.20 -12.40 -31.29
N PRO A 30 11.81 -11.14 -31.02
CA PRO A 30 12.43 -10.32 -29.99
C PRO A 30 12.06 -10.83 -28.59
N VAL A 31 13.05 -10.83 -27.69
CA VAL A 31 12.88 -11.21 -26.28
C VAL A 31 12.86 -9.94 -25.43
N PRO A 32 11.71 -9.50 -24.91
CA PRO A 32 11.64 -8.26 -24.14
C PRO A 32 12.31 -8.44 -22.77
N MET A 33 13.09 -7.43 -22.36
CA MET A 33 13.68 -7.36 -21.03
C MET A 33 13.94 -5.91 -20.62
N THR A 34 14.09 -5.67 -19.33
CA THR A 34 14.39 -4.33 -18.82
C THR A 34 15.86 -3.98 -19.10
N PRO A 35 16.21 -2.68 -19.23
CA PRO A 35 17.59 -2.27 -19.50
C PRO A 35 18.62 -2.88 -18.55
N ARG A 36 18.35 -2.94 -17.25
CA ARG A 36 19.28 -3.50 -16.25
C ARG A 36 19.45 -5.02 -16.35
N VAL A 37 18.42 -5.74 -16.76
CA VAL A 37 18.52 -7.18 -17.07
C VAL A 37 19.35 -7.37 -18.33
N PHE A 38 19.20 -6.50 -19.32
CA PHE A 38 20.00 -6.51 -20.54
C PHE A 38 21.49 -6.23 -20.25
N ASP A 39 21.78 -5.17 -19.47
CA ASP A 39 23.15 -4.83 -19.08
C ASP A 39 23.82 -5.97 -18.30
N THR A 40 23.08 -6.63 -17.39
CA THR A 40 23.54 -7.82 -16.65
C THR A 40 23.89 -8.95 -17.62
N LEU A 41 23.05 -9.19 -18.63
CA LEU A 41 23.28 -10.22 -19.65
C LEU A 41 24.51 -9.91 -20.49
N VAL A 42 24.66 -8.68 -21.00
CA VAL A 42 25.80 -8.25 -21.80
C VAL A 42 27.09 -8.51 -21.03
N PHE A 43 27.15 -8.02 -19.79
CA PHE A 43 28.35 -8.19 -18.95
C PHE A 43 28.68 -9.66 -18.69
N MET A 44 27.68 -10.51 -18.47
CA MET A 44 27.89 -11.95 -18.26
C MET A 44 28.35 -12.67 -19.53
N VAL A 45 27.83 -12.28 -20.69
CA VAL A 45 28.20 -12.86 -22.00
C VAL A 45 29.61 -12.47 -22.38
N GLU A 46 30.02 -11.21 -22.18
CA GLU A 46 31.38 -10.72 -22.40
C GLU A 46 32.44 -11.41 -21.52
N HIS A 47 32.01 -11.88 -20.34
CA HIS A 47 32.88 -12.60 -19.40
C HIS A 47 32.53 -14.10 -19.32
N GLN A 48 32.13 -14.69 -20.46
CA GLN A 48 31.77 -16.11 -20.56
C GLN A 48 32.77 -17.02 -19.87
N GLY A 49 32.24 -18.00 -19.09
CA GLY A 49 33.07 -19.02 -18.42
C GLY A 49 33.74 -18.53 -17.12
N ALA A 50 33.91 -17.24 -16.92
CA ALA A 50 34.46 -16.70 -15.68
C ALA A 50 33.44 -16.73 -14.53
N VAL A 51 33.92 -16.89 -13.30
CA VAL A 51 33.12 -16.69 -12.11
C VAL A 51 33.13 -15.20 -11.78
N LEU A 52 31.97 -14.55 -11.91
CA LEU A 52 31.78 -13.13 -11.61
C LEU A 52 31.25 -13.02 -10.18
N ASP A 53 32.00 -12.34 -9.32
CA ASP A 53 31.52 -12.04 -7.98
C ASP A 53 30.37 -11.00 -8.03
N LYS A 54 29.59 -10.96 -6.96
CA LYS A 54 28.38 -10.14 -6.91
C LYS A 54 28.72 -8.65 -6.91
N GLU A 55 29.79 -8.25 -6.22
CA GLU A 55 30.21 -6.85 -6.15
C GLU A 55 30.61 -6.34 -7.54
N ARG A 56 31.40 -7.12 -8.28
CA ARG A 56 31.82 -6.79 -9.65
C ARG A 56 30.64 -6.68 -10.63
N LEU A 57 29.63 -7.56 -10.50
CA LEU A 57 28.40 -7.47 -11.30
C LEU A 57 27.59 -6.24 -10.95
N MET A 58 27.49 -5.92 -9.67
CA MET A 58 26.75 -4.74 -9.20
C MET A 58 27.43 -3.45 -9.66
N GLU A 59 28.74 -3.35 -9.53
CA GLU A 59 29.53 -2.20 -9.99
C GLU A 59 29.42 -1.99 -11.50
N ALA A 60 29.44 -3.06 -12.29
CA ALA A 60 29.31 -2.99 -13.74
C ALA A 60 27.91 -2.58 -14.22
N VAL A 61 26.86 -3.07 -13.54
CA VAL A 61 25.47 -2.83 -13.95
C VAL A 61 24.89 -1.54 -13.34
N TRP A 62 25.40 -1.11 -12.18
CA TRP A 62 24.96 0.10 -11.47
C TRP A 62 26.13 0.99 -11.02
N PRO A 63 26.96 1.51 -11.94
CA PRO A 63 28.19 2.24 -11.59
C PRO A 63 27.94 3.52 -10.76
N ASP A 64 26.77 4.14 -10.92
CA ASP A 64 26.44 5.43 -10.29
C ASP A 64 25.34 5.31 -9.21
N SER A 65 25.02 4.08 -8.75
CA SER A 65 23.91 3.87 -7.82
C SER A 65 24.27 2.86 -6.74
N ILE A 66 24.03 3.19 -5.49
CA ILE A 66 24.10 2.22 -4.39
C ILE A 66 22.80 1.41 -4.42
N VAL A 67 22.89 0.15 -4.81
CA VAL A 67 21.76 -0.78 -4.88
C VAL A 67 22.00 -2.00 -4.00
N GLU A 68 20.92 -2.59 -3.50
CA GLU A 68 21.01 -3.82 -2.72
C GLU A 68 21.27 -5.04 -3.61
N GLU A 69 21.99 -6.02 -3.07
CA GLU A 69 22.33 -7.29 -3.74
C GLU A 69 21.09 -8.04 -4.28
N ASN A 70 19.92 -7.78 -3.70
CA ASN A 70 18.64 -8.32 -4.14
C ASN A 70 18.29 -7.96 -5.59
N ASN A 71 18.68 -6.77 -6.05
CA ASN A 71 18.44 -6.34 -7.44
C ASN A 71 19.20 -7.20 -8.45
N LEU A 72 20.45 -7.56 -8.15
CA LEU A 72 21.23 -8.47 -8.96
C LEU A 72 20.61 -9.87 -8.98
N THR A 73 20.16 -10.36 -7.83
CA THR A 73 19.49 -11.66 -7.71
C THR A 73 18.19 -11.71 -8.54
N GLN A 74 17.44 -10.63 -8.60
CA GLN A 74 16.24 -10.51 -9.44
C GLN A 74 16.58 -10.53 -10.93
N ASN A 75 17.65 -9.81 -11.34
CA ASN A 75 18.09 -9.84 -12.74
C ASN A 75 18.50 -11.26 -13.16
N ILE A 76 19.28 -11.95 -12.33
CA ILE A 76 19.69 -13.34 -12.58
C ILE A 76 18.48 -14.29 -12.67
N SER A 77 17.50 -14.14 -11.78
CA SER A 77 16.25 -14.92 -11.81
C SER A 77 15.44 -14.67 -13.08
N THR A 78 15.38 -13.41 -13.52
CA THR A 78 14.72 -13.03 -14.76
C THR A 78 15.42 -13.63 -15.98
N LEU A 79 16.75 -13.57 -16.05
CA LEU A 79 17.53 -14.18 -17.13
C LEU A 79 17.34 -15.70 -17.17
N ARG A 80 17.34 -16.38 -16.04
CA ARG A 80 17.07 -17.82 -15.95
C ARG A 80 15.70 -18.19 -16.50
N ARG A 81 14.67 -17.41 -16.14
CA ARG A 81 13.32 -17.60 -16.66
C ARG A 81 13.26 -17.41 -18.19
N ILE A 82 13.93 -16.38 -18.72
CA ILE A 82 14.01 -16.11 -20.17
C ILE A 82 14.66 -17.28 -20.92
N PHE A 83 15.72 -17.86 -20.35
CA PHE A 83 16.46 -18.98 -20.95
C PHE A 83 15.82 -20.34 -20.69
N GLY A 84 14.73 -20.40 -19.92
CA GLY A 84 14.11 -21.68 -19.56
C GLY A 84 14.94 -22.54 -18.62
N ASP A 85 15.85 -21.93 -17.84
CA ASP A 85 16.60 -22.64 -16.79
C ASP A 85 15.64 -22.99 -15.64
N THR A 86 15.36 -24.26 -15.48
CA THR A 86 14.52 -24.78 -14.38
C THR A 86 15.38 -25.12 -13.16
N THR A 87 14.74 -25.17 -11.99
CA THR A 87 15.38 -25.58 -10.72
C THR A 87 16.03 -26.95 -10.87
N GLY A 88 17.36 -26.98 -10.88
CA GLY A 88 18.16 -28.21 -11.04
C GLY A 88 18.86 -28.40 -12.40
N SER A 89 18.53 -27.62 -13.45
CA SER A 89 19.24 -27.64 -14.73
C SER A 89 19.70 -26.23 -15.13
N HIS A 90 20.74 -25.74 -14.50
CA HIS A 90 21.32 -24.43 -14.81
C HIS A 90 22.22 -24.52 -16.06
N ARG A 91 21.60 -24.48 -17.25
CA ARG A 91 22.33 -24.59 -18.54
C ARG A 91 23.00 -23.28 -18.97
N PHE A 92 22.42 -22.14 -18.57
CA PHE A 92 22.91 -20.82 -18.97
C PHE A 92 23.62 -20.09 -17.84
N ILE A 93 23.03 -20.01 -16.64
CA ILE A 93 23.60 -19.26 -15.52
C ILE A 93 23.71 -20.17 -14.29
N VAL A 94 24.94 -20.46 -13.87
CA VAL A 94 25.24 -21.26 -12.67
C VAL A 94 25.57 -20.34 -11.50
N THR A 95 24.96 -20.60 -10.33
CA THR A 95 25.37 -19.97 -9.07
C THR A 95 26.59 -20.72 -8.52
N VAL A 96 27.67 -20.01 -8.22
CA VAL A 96 28.84 -20.54 -7.53
C VAL A 96 28.74 -20.12 -6.06
N PRO A 97 28.41 -21.05 -5.13
CA PRO A 97 28.15 -20.72 -3.74
C PRO A 97 29.31 -19.92 -3.09
N GLY A 98 28.97 -18.81 -2.44
CA GLY A 98 29.94 -17.94 -1.77
C GLY A 98 30.82 -17.11 -2.69
N ARG A 99 30.65 -17.19 -4.03
CA ARG A 99 31.49 -16.46 -5.00
C ARG A 99 30.70 -15.59 -5.97
N GLY A 100 29.52 -16.03 -6.45
CA GLY A 100 28.74 -15.25 -7.42
C GLY A 100 28.11 -16.10 -8.53
N TYR A 101 28.18 -15.65 -9.78
CA TYR A 101 27.51 -16.27 -10.92
C TYR A 101 28.48 -16.53 -12.08
N ARG A 102 28.15 -17.52 -12.93
CA ARG A 102 28.93 -17.86 -14.12
C ARG A 102 28.01 -18.14 -15.31
N PHE A 103 28.30 -17.51 -16.46
CA PHE A 103 27.65 -17.80 -17.72
C PHE A 103 28.31 -19.01 -18.39
N VAL A 104 27.53 -20.04 -18.70
CA VAL A 104 28.06 -21.36 -19.11
C VAL A 104 28.08 -21.57 -20.62
N PRO A 105 27.09 -21.09 -21.42
CA PRO A 105 27.03 -21.38 -22.84
C PRO A 105 28.28 -20.90 -23.62
N GLU A 106 28.65 -21.62 -24.66
CA GLU A 106 29.61 -21.12 -25.63
C GLU A 106 29.02 -19.93 -26.37
N VAL A 107 29.81 -18.82 -26.42
CA VAL A 107 29.42 -17.58 -27.10
C VAL A 107 30.25 -17.46 -28.39
N ARG A 108 29.56 -17.34 -29.54
CA ARG A 108 30.15 -17.01 -30.81
C ARG A 108 30.05 -15.52 -31.07
N ILE A 109 31.15 -14.92 -31.43
CA ILE A 109 31.23 -13.49 -31.74
C ILE A 109 31.13 -13.34 -33.26
N GLN A 110 30.18 -12.56 -33.75
CA GLN A 110 30.06 -12.16 -35.14
C GLN A 110 30.34 -10.66 -35.26
N GLU A 111 31.39 -10.32 -36.03
CA GLU A 111 31.59 -8.94 -36.45
C GLU A 111 30.71 -8.67 -37.66
N VAL A 112 29.81 -7.73 -37.58
CA VAL A 112 28.93 -7.33 -38.69
C VAL A 112 29.58 -6.11 -39.35
N ASP A 113 30.16 -6.30 -40.53
CA ASP A 113 30.65 -5.20 -41.37
C ASP A 113 29.45 -4.28 -41.72
N GLY A 114 29.63 -2.98 -41.47
CA GLY A 114 28.59 -1.97 -41.67
C GLY A 114 28.23 -1.83 -43.16
N GLY A 115 27.16 -2.53 -43.59
CA GLY A 115 26.52 -2.29 -44.87
C GLY A 115 25.77 -0.97 -44.89
N PRO A 116 25.59 -0.32 -46.05
CA PRO A 116 25.06 1.05 -46.12
C PRO A 116 23.65 1.18 -45.68
N ALA A 117 23.36 2.29 -44.98
CA ALA A 117 22.03 2.68 -44.51
C ALA A 117 21.00 2.71 -45.65
N PRO A 118 19.74 2.25 -45.43
CA PRO A 118 18.68 2.37 -46.43
C PRO A 118 18.32 3.83 -46.65
N PRO A 119 17.93 4.21 -47.89
CA PRO A 119 17.74 5.61 -48.29
C PRO A 119 16.47 6.21 -47.65
N THR A 120 16.64 7.42 -47.16
CA THR A 120 15.57 8.31 -46.72
C THR A 120 14.66 8.66 -47.89
N ILE A 121 13.38 8.35 -47.80
CA ILE A 121 12.35 8.77 -48.77
C ILE A 121 11.72 10.07 -48.24
N PRO A 122 11.60 11.12 -49.08
CA PRO A 122 11.04 12.40 -48.67
C PRO A 122 9.52 12.35 -48.59
N ALA A 123 9.00 13.09 -47.62
CA ALA A 123 7.57 13.28 -47.40
C ALA A 123 6.88 13.95 -48.60
N THR A 124 5.91 13.29 -49.17
CA THR A 124 4.94 13.91 -50.08
C THR A 124 3.53 13.69 -49.58
N ALA A 125 2.83 14.80 -49.40
CA ALA A 125 1.46 14.86 -48.93
C ALA A 125 0.48 14.28 -49.97
N ILE A 126 -0.43 13.40 -49.52
CA ILE A 126 -1.66 13.08 -50.27
C ILE A 126 -2.82 12.93 -49.26
N LYS A 127 -3.93 13.59 -49.62
CA LYS A 127 -5.24 13.74 -48.96
C LYS A 127 -6.03 12.40 -48.94
N PRO A 128 -7.05 12.25 -48.07
CA PRO A 128 -7.70 10.98 -47.82
C PRO A 128 -8.83 10.61 -48.78
N PRO A 129 -9.24 9.37 -48.80
CA PRO A 129 -10.66 9.04 -49.00
C PRO A 129 -11.24 8.17 -47.85
N GLU A 130 -12.55 8.21 -47.87
CA GLU A 130 -13.56 7.83 -46.90
C GLU A 130 -13.66 6.36 -46.47
N SER A 131 -14.15 6.24 -45.25
CA SER A 131 -14.99 5.21 -44.62
C SER A 131 -14.92 3.74 -45.08
N HIS A 132 -14.59 2.89 -44.11
CA HIS A 132 -15.40 1.70 -43.79
C HIS A 132 -15.15 1.28 -42.35
N ALA A 133 -16.26 1.09 -41.64
CA ALA A 133 -16.31 0.62 -40.28
C ALA A 133 -15.86 -0.84 -40.20
N GLU A 134 -14.92 -1.14 -39.28
CA GLU A 134 -14.88 -2.46 -38.64
C GLU A 134 -14.03 -2.44 -37.36
N ARG A 135 -14.69 -2.86 -36.29
CA ARG A 135 -14.20 -3.42 -35.01
C ARG A 135 -13.09 -2.69 -34.27
N ALA A 136 -13.55 -2.03 -33.20
CA ALA A 136 -12.73 -1.58 -32.11
C ALA A 136 -11.95 -2.75 -31.47
N ALA A 137 -10.64 -2.65 -31.49
CA ALA A 137 -9.79 -3.34 -30.53
C ALA A 137 -9.83 -2.57 -29.21
N PRO A 138 -9.81 -3.22 -28.06
CA PRO A 138 -9.86 -2.52 -26.77
C PRO A 138 -8.59 -1.70 -26.61
N LEU A 139 -8.78 -0.42 -26.33
CA LEU A 139 -7.72 0.50 -25.94
C LEU A 139 -7.13 0.00 -24.62
N SER A 140 -5.84 -0.23 -24.62
CA SER A 140 -5.05 -0.44 -23.43
C SER A 140 -5.28 0.73 -22.48
N GLN A 141 -5.82 0.43 -21.31
CA GLN A 141 -5.94 1.41 -20.23
C GLN A 141 -4.52 1.79 -19.77
N PRO A 142 -4.26 3.07 -19.50
CA PRO A 142 -2.99 3.48 -18.95
C PRO A 142 -2.84 2.90 -17.53
N ASP A 143 -1.64 2.40 -17.24
CA ASP A 143 -1.22 1.91 -15.95
C ASP A 143 -1.55 2.92 -14.84
N HIS A 144 -2.48 2.58 -13.98
CA HIS A 144 -2.71 3.32 -12.76
C HIS A 144 -1.69 2.84 -11.72
N PRO A 145 -0.79 3.71 -11.25
CA PRO A 145 0.05 3.33 -10.13
C PRO A 145 -0.85 3.08 -8.91
N ALA A 146 -0.75 1.88 -8.37
CA ALA A 146 -1.33 1.55 -7.09
C ALA A 146 -0.72 2.50 -6.04
N THR A 147 -1.48 3.51 -5.67
CA THR A 147 -1.08 4.39 -4.58
C THR A 147 -1.12 3.57 -3.31
N SER A 148 0.06 3.33 -2.73
CA SER A 148 0.15 2.88 -1.35
C SER A 148 -0.72 3.82 -0.52
N ARG A 149 -1.81 3.30 0.04
CA ARG A 149 -2.63 3.99 1.04
C ARG A 149 -1.87 4.11 2.35
N GLY A 150 -0.68 4.68 2.28
CA GLY A 150 0.02 5.10 3.44
C GLY A 150 -0.20 6.59 3.56
N PHE A 151 -0.86 7.01 4.63
CA PHE A 151 -0.77 8.35 5.12
C PHE A 151 -0.84 9.44 4.03
N ARG A 152 -1.96 9.52 3.32
CA ARG A 152 -2.30 10.72 2.59
C ARG A 152 -3.33 11.48 3.39
N PRO A 153 -2.91 12.58 4.02
CA PRO A 153 -3.89 13.50 4.59
C PRO A 153 -4.83 13.94 3.48
N ILE A 154 -6.03 14.12 3.87
CA ILE A 154 -7.11 14.59 3.03
C ILE A 154 -6.75 15.99 2.54
N LEU A 155 -6.21 16.06 1.35
CA LEU A 155 -5.84 17.29 0.62
C LEU A 155 -7.03 18.07 0.08
N LEU A 156 -8.11 18.02 0.79
CA LEU A 156 -9.41 18.47 0.36
C LEU A 156 -9.72 19.92 0.64
N ALA A 157 -8.92 20.52 1.48
CA ALA A 157 -9.05 21.93 1.77
C ALA A 157 -8.53 22.85 0.64
N THR A 158 -7.91 22.28 -0.41
CA THR A 158 -7.07 23.09 -1.30
C THR A 158 -7.81 24.12 -2.14
N ALA A 159 -8.94 23.78 -2.69
CA ALA A 159 -9.70 24.77 -3.45
C ALA A 159 -10.61 25.64 -2.55
N ALA A 160 -11.13 25.06 -1.44
CA ALA A 160 -11.94 25.80 -0.46
C ALA A 160 -11.10 26.76 0.37
N ALA A 161 -9.90 26.32 0.81
CA ALA A 161 -9.00 27.19 1.57
C ALA A 161 -8.50 28.38 0.75
N LEU A 162 -8.29 28.23 -0.56
CA LEU A 162 -7.87 29.36 -1.40
C LEU A 162 -8.98 30.42 -1.54
N ALA A 163 -10.24 29.99 -1.68
CA ALA A 163 -11.38 30.92 -1.73
C ALA A 163 -11.72 31.55 -0.36
N LEU A 164 -11.49 30.79 0.73
CA LEU A 164 -11.85 31.19 2.10
C LEU A 164 -10.72 31.91 2.83
N SER A 165 -9.44 31.65 2.49
CA SER A 165 -8.31 32.41 3.05
C SER A 165 -8.37 33.88 2.69
N VAL A 166 -8.94 34.23 1.54
CA VAL A 166 -9.17 35.63 1.14
C VAL A 166 -10.30 36.27 1.97
N ALA A 167 -11.32 35.51 2.36
CA ALA A 167 -12.40 36.04 3.22
C ALA A 167 -12.00 36.10 4.69
N ALA A 168 -11.20 35.18 5.20
CA ALA A 168 -10.75 35.13 6.58
C ALA A 168 -9.72 36.25 6.92
N LEU A 169 -8.88 36.63 5.94
CA LEU A 169 -7.89 37.73 6.11
C LEU A 169 -8.54 39.08 6.33
N PHE A 170 -9.78 39.31 5.90
CA PHE A 170 -10.54 40.52 6.16
C PHE A 170 -11.18 40.60 7.56
N PHE A 171 -11.44 39.45 8.18
CA PHE A 171 -12.15 39.41 9.48
C PHE A 171 -11.23 39.34 10.71
N TRP A 172 -9.91 39.15 10.54
CA TRP A 172 -8.98 38.90 11.65
C TRP A 172 -8.19 40.13 12.14
N ARG A 173 -8.51 41.30 11.65
CA ARG A 173 -7.76 42.53 12.05
C ARG A 173 -8.13 43.11 13.42
N ASP A 174 -9.18 42.62 14.08
CA ASP A 174 -9.70 43.27 15.34
C ASP A 174 -9.97 42.27 16.48
N ARG A 175 -9.07 41.33 16.80
CA ARG A 175 -9.16 40.60 18.08
C ARG A 175 -7.82 40.50 18.79
N THR A 176 -7.75 41.14 19.99
CA THR A 176 -6.66 41.06 20.96
C THR A 176 -6.47 39.62 21.46
N PRO A 177 -5.23 39.17 21.76
CA PRO A 177 -4.99 37.81 22.23
C PRO A 177 -5.45 37.64 23.68
N ASN A 178 -6.38 36.73 23.88
CA ASN A 178 -6.72 36.25 25.22
C ASN A 178 -5.72 35.14 25.60
N SER A 179 -5.02 35.33 26.70
CA SER A 179 -4.00 34.40 27.21
C SER A 179 -4.58 33.02 27.49
N ALA A 180 -4.13 32.01 26.75
CA ALA A 180 -4.43 30.63 27.04
C ALA A 180 -3.71 30.18 28.32
N PRO A 181 -4.34 29.40 29.19
CA PRO A 181 -3.67 28.84 30.34
C PRO A 181 -2.60 27.84 29.91
N SER A 182 -1.38 28.03 30.40
CA SER A 182 -0.26 27.13 30.22
C SER A 182 -0.61 25.74 30.80
N LEU A 183 -0.84 24.78 29.92
CA LEU A 183 -0.92 23.35 30.32
C LEU A 183 0.51 22.88 30.62
N ALA A 184 0.75 22.57 31.88
CA ALA A 184 1.97 21.91 32.33
C ALA A 184 2.14 20.59 31.53
N PRO A 185 3.38 20.17 31.20
CA PRO A 185 3.59 18.95 30.44
C PRO A 185 2.97 17.77 31.18
N ALA A 186 2.04 17.08 30.51
CA ALA A 186 1.48 15.84 31.03
C ALA A 186 2.65 14.90 31.34
N ARG A 187 2.80 14.55 32.61
CA ARG A 187 3.71 13.47 33.04
C ARG A 187 3.40 12.27 32.17
N SER A 188 4.39 11.79 31.43
CA SER A 188 4.36 10.49 30.77
C SER A 188 4.00 9.46 31.83
N ALA A 189 2.74 9.06 31.88
CA ALA A 189 2.31 7.92 32.66
C ALA A 189 3.08 6.74 32.08
N THR A 190 3.97 6.15 32.86
CA THR A 190 4.60 4.87 32.53
C THR A 190 3.44 3.89 32.37
N ILE A 191 3.07 3.58 31.13
CA ILE A 191 2.03 2.58 30.84
C ILE A 191 2.56 1.28 31.40
N ALA A 192 1.89 0.76 32.45
CA ALA A 192 2.26 -0.52 33.06
C ALA A 192 2.12 -1.61 32.00
N VAL A 193 3.23 -2.23 31.63
CA VAL A 193 3.26 -3.32 30.65
C VAL A 193 2.52 -4.52 31.26
N PRO A 194 1.45 -5.04 30.61
CA PRO A 194 0.72 -6.19 31.15
C PRO A 194 1.60 -7.43 31.25
N GLU A 195 1.57 -8.14 32.37
CA GLU A 195 2.39 -9.36 32.60
C GLU A 195 2.07 -10.47 31.58
N ASN A 196 0.84 -10.57 31.12
CA ASN A 196 0.35 -11.51 30.13
C ASN A 196 0.43 -10.97 28.69
N SER A 197 1.43 -10.11 28.40
CA SER A 197 1.69 -9.58 27.07
C SER A 197 2.90 -10.26 26.44
N ILE A 198 2.79 -10.55 25.11
CA ILE A 198 3.81 -11.29 24.37
C ILE A 198 3.99 -10.76 22.95
N ALA A 199 5.23 -10.77 22.47
CA ALA A 199 5.59 -10.62 21.07
C ALA A 199 6.30 -11.90 20.58
N VAL A 200 5.93 -12.40 19.42
CA VAL A 200 6.59 -13.55 18.77
C VAL A 200 7.46 -13.01 17.65
N LEU A 201 8.77 -12.96 17.86
CA LEU A 201 9.72 -12.41 16.88
C LEU A 201 9.90 -13.36 15.69
N PRO A 202 10.36 -12.83 14.52
CA PRO A 202 10.69 -13.66 13.37
C PRO A 202 11.67 -14.77 13.72
N PHE A 203 11.34 -15.99 13.32
CA PHE A 203 12.18 -17.16 13.57
C PHE A 203 13.33 -17.24 12.58
N ALA A 204 14.50 -17.62 13.04
CA ALA A 204 15.65 -17.83 12.18
C ALA A 204 15.45 -19.08 11.30
N ASN A 205 15.58 -18.95 9.98
CA ASN A 205 15.63 -20.08 9.08
C ASN A 205 17.04 -20.70 9.11
N LEU A 206 17.17 -21.89 9.66
CA LEU A 206 18.42 -22.67 9.71
C LEU A 206 18.45 -23.78 8.66
N SER A 207 17.53 -23.79 7.70
CA SER A 207 17.50 -24.73 6.59
C SER A 207 18.55 -24.37 5.55
N ALA A 208 19.05 -25.37 4.82
CA ALA A 208 20.01 -25.14 3.73
C ALA A 208 19.38 -24.44 2.51
N ASP A 209 18.08 -24.54 2.37
CA ASP A 209 17.30 -23.96 1.27
C ASP A 209 16.61 -22.67 1.72
N GLN A 210 16.87 -21.59 1.00
CA GLN A 210 16.25 -20.29 1.26
C GLN A 210 14.74 -20.28 1.01
N GLU A 211 14.20 -21.15 0.15
CA GLU A 211 12.76 -21.28 -0.05
C GLU A 211 12.01 -21.69 1.24
N ASN A 212 12.71 -22.27 2.20
CA ASN A 212 12.15 -22.54 3.53
C ASN A 212 11.98 -21.28 4.42
N ALA A 213 12.38 -20.10 3.98
CA ALA A 213 12.14 -18.86 4.72
C ALA A 213 10.63 -18.61 4.91
N PHE A 214 9.82 -18.77 3.84
CA PHE A 214 8.36 -18.64 3.92
C PHE A 214 7.74 -19.65 4.90
N PHE A 215 8.31 -20.85 4.99
CA PHE A 215 7.85 -21.86 5.92
C PHE A 215 8.17 -21.47 7.39
N ALA A 216 9.36 -20.93 7.68
CA ALA A 216 9.71 -20.44 9.01
C ALA A 216 8.84 -19.25 9.43
N GLU A 217 8.58 -18.32 8.50
CA GLU A 217 7.63 -17.21 8.70
C GLU A 217 6.21 -17.71 8.93
N GLY A 218 5.78 -18.75 8.21
CA GLY A 218 4.47 -19.37 8.38
C GLY A 218 4.29 -19.99 9.77
N ILE A 219 5.29 -20.72 10.27
CA ILE A 219 5.24 -21.28 11.65
C ILE A 219 5.12 -20.16 12.69
N GLN A 220 5.90 -19.09 12.55
CA GLN A 220 5.84 -17.94 13.46
C GLN A 220 4.44 -17.28 13.42
N ASP A 221 3.89 -17.08 12.24
CA ASP A 221 2.58 -16.44 12.04
C ASP A 221 1.42 -17.31 12.60
N ASP A 222 1.51 -18.62 12.44
CA ASP A 222 0.49 -19.54 12.98
C ASP A 222 0.54 -19.62 14.52
N ILE A 223 1.75 -19.61 15.11
CA ILE A 223 1.88 -19.52 16.57
C ILE A 223 1.27 -18.20 17.06
N LEU A 224 1.58 -17.09 16.39
CA LEU A 224 1.02 -15.78 16.70
C LEU A 224 -0.51 -15.78 16.59
N THR A 225 -1.04 -16.36 15.51
CA THR A 225 -2.49 -16.48 15.26
C THR A 225 -3.15 -17.36 16.34
N ALA A 226 -2.53 -18.46 16.74
CA ALA A 226 -3.02 -19.33 17.81
C ALA A 226 -3.05 -18.60 19.16
N LEU A 227 -2.01 -17.84 19.49
CA LEU A 227 -1.95 -17.03 20.71
C LEU A 227 -2.98 -15.89 20.71
N ALA A 228 -3.25 -15.28 19.55
CA ALA A 228 -4.24 -14.20 19.42
C ALA A 228 -5.68 -14.66 19.69
N LYS A 229 -5.96 -15.97 19.63
CA LYS A 229 -7.25 -16.57 20.01
C LYS A 229 -7.46 -16.64 21.53
N ILE A 230 -6.42 -16.40 22.34
CA ILE A 230 -6.48 -16.47 23.81
C ILE A 230 -6.84 -15.11 24.36
N ALA A 231 -8.05 -14.96 24.90
CA ALA A 231 -8.57 -13.68 25.34
C ALA A 231 -7.79 -13.02 26.49
N GLN A 232 -7.15 -13.82 27.34
CA GLN A 232 -6.37 -13.34 28.49
C GLN A 232 -4.97 -12.81 28.11
N LEU A 233 -4.51 -13.00 26.88
CA LEU A 233 -3.21 -12.54 26.42
C LEU A 233 -3.34 -11.23 25.63
N LYS A 234 -2.35 -10.34 25.78
CA LYS A 234 -2.08 -9.27 24.82
C LYS A 234 -1.01 -9.77 23.85
N VAL A 235 -1.35 -10.01 22.60
CA VAL A 235 -0.43 -10.53 21.58
C VAL A 235 -0.14 -9.44 20.56
N ILE A 236 1.14 -9.13 20.35
CA ILE A 236 1.55 -8.14 19.34
C ILE A 236 1.50 -8.77 17.95
N ALA A 237 0.91 -8.06 17.01
CA ALA A 237 0.71 -8.52 15.65
C ALA A 237 2.02 -8.66 14.86
N ARG A 238 1.96 -9.47 13.79
CA ARG A 238 3.09 -9.80 12.94
C ARG A 238 3.79 -8.57 12.36
N THR A 239 3.04 -7.56 11.91
CA THR A 239 3.58 -6.34 11.26
C THR A 239 4.60 -5.63 12.16
N SER A 240 4.29 -5.47 13.45
CA SER A 240 5.19 -4.81 14.40
C SER A 240 6.46 -5.62 14.69
N VAL A 241 6.36 -6.93 14.73
CA VAL A 241 7.52 -7.77 15.09
C VAL A 241 8.46 -8.00 13.90
N MET A 242 7.97 -7.88 12.67
CA MET A 242 8.80 -8.04 11.47
C MET A 242 9.84 -6.92 11.28
N THR A 243 9.70 -5.80 11.98
CA THR A 243 10.72 -4.74 12.03
C THR A 243 11.99 -5.16 12.78
N TYR A 244 11.96 -6.30 13.47
CA TYR A 244 13.06 -6.86 14.24
C TYR A 244 13.52 -8.18 13.62
N PRO A 245 14.29 -8.18 12.52
CA PRO A 245 14.69 -9.39 11.80
C PRO A 245 15.53 -10.33 12.66
N ALA A 246 15.52 -11.62 12.35
CA ALA A 246 16.30 -12.61 13.08
C ALA A 246 17.80 -12.29 13.02
N GLY A 247 18.49 -12.29 14.18
CA GLY A 247 19.93 -12.00 14.26
C GLY A 247 20.48 -12.04 15.68
N PRO A 248 21.81 -12.16 15.82
CA PRO A 248 22.46 -12.32 17.13
C PRO A 248 22.54 -11.04 17.97
N THR A 249 22.23 -9.86 17.39
CA THR A 249 22.44 -8.54 18.02
C THR A 249 21.17 -7.90 18.54
N ARG A 250 20.08 -8.68 18.74
CA ARG A 250 18.81 -8.15 19.24
C ARG A 250 18.91 -7.76 20.72
N ASP A 251 18.59 -6.52 21.06
CA ASP A 251 18.31 -6.14 22.44
C ASP A 251 16.84 -6.39 22.77
N LEU A 252 16.55 -7.53 23.42
CA LEU A 252 15.18 -7.94 23.73
C LEU A 252 14.52 -7.03 24.77
N ARG A 253 15.29 -6.32 25.59
CA ARG A 253 14.75 -5.34 26.53
C ARG A 253 14.24 -4.10 25.80
N GLU A 254 15.03 -3.58 24.87
CA GLU A 254 14.64 -2.44 24.03
C GLU A 254 13.40 -2.80 23.19
N ILE A 255 13.40 -3.97 22.55
CA ILE A 255 12.24 -4.47 21.79
C ILE A 255 11.00 -4.59 22.68
N GLY A 256 11.15 -5.16 23.89
CA GLY A 256 10.05 -5.29 24.83
C GLY A 256 9.46 -3.95 25.26
N GLN A 257 10.31 -2.94 25.45
CA GLN A 257 9.86 -1.57 25.75
C GLN A 257 9.15 -0.94 24.56
N ALA A 258 9.72 -1.06 23.36
CA ALA A 258 9.14 -0.50 22.13
C ALA A 258 7.77 -1.11 21.78
N LEU A 259 7.60 -2.41 22.02
CA LEU A 259 6.34 -3.14 21.78
C LEU A 259 5.40 -3.16 22.99
N ALA A 260 5.83 -2.61 24.13
CA ALA A 260 5.10 -2.63 25.40
C ALA A 260 4.63 -4.05 25.81
N VAL A 261 5.57 -5.02 25.80
CA VAL A 261 5.33 -6.42 26.17
C VAL A 261 6.26 -6.89 27.28
N ALA A 262 5.74 -7.76 28.17
CA ALA A 262 6.50 -8.37 29.26
C ALA A 262 7.32 -9.57 28.79
N LYS A 263 6.89 -10.26 27.76
CA LYS A 263 7.53 -11.48 27.26
C LYS A 263 7.79 -11.41 25.77
N ILE A 264 8.88 -12.04 25.34
CA ILE A 264 9.23 -12.25 23.94
C ILE A 264 9.42 -13.74 23.70
N LEU A 265 8.82 -14.27 22.64
CA LEU A 265 9.13 -15.57 22.07
C LEU A 265 10.05 -15.38 20.89
N GLU A 266 11.21 -16.02 20.90
CA GLU A 266 12.09 -16.15 19.75
C GLU A 266 12.35 -17.60 19.42
N GLY A 267 12.83 -17.91 18.22
CA GLY A 267 13.09 -19.25 17.82
C GLY A 267 13.80 -19.42 16.50
N SER A 268 13.99 -20.66 16.12
CA SER A 268 14.57 -21.06 14.85
C SER A 268 13.85 -22.29 14.28
N VAL A 269 13.83 -22.37 12.95
CA VAL A 269 13.24 -23.48 12.21
C VAL A 269 14.29 -24.07 11.28
N ARG A 270 14.42 -25.40 11.28
CA ARG A 270 15.22 -26.16 10.33
C ARG A 270 14.35 -27.24 9.69
N ARG A 271 14.25 -27.25 8.39
CA ARG A 271 13.59 -28.28 7.60
C ARG A 271 14.61 -29.09 6.81
N ALA A 272 14.57 -30.40 6.91
CA ALA A 272 15.45 -31.28 6.13
C ALA A 272 14.84 -32.68 6.00
N GLY A 273 14.79 -33.23 4.78
CA GLY A 273 14.44 -34.63 4.53
C GLY A 273 13.05 -35.06 5.07
N GLY A 274 12.04 -34.19 5.00
CA GLY A 274 10.69 -34.49 5.49
C GLY A 274 10.52 -34.32 7.00
N LYS A 275 11.56 -33.88 7.72
CA LYS A 275 11.52 -33.54 9.15
C LYS A 275 11.62 -32.03 9.37
N VAL A 276 11.06 -31.58 10.48
CA VAL A 276 11.16 -30.21 10.94
C VAL A 276 11.66 -30.19 12.39
N ARG A 277 12.64 -29.32 12.65
CA ARG A 277 13.09 -29.00 14.01
C ARG A 277 12.73 -27.55 14.29
N VAL A 278 11.95 -27.32 15.34
CA VAL A 278 11.58 -25.99 15.83
C VAL A 278 12.15 -25.81 17.22
N THR A 279 13.01 -24.83 17.42
CA THR A 279 13.53 -24.44 18.74
C THR A 279 12.91 -23.12 19.12
N VAL A 280 12.36 -23.01 20.32
CA VAL A 280 11.70 -21.79 20.83
C VAL A 280 12.18 -21.47 22.23
N GLN A 281 12.20 -20.17 22.56
CA GLN A 281 12.60 -19.66 23.86
C GLN A 281 11.68 -18.50 24.24
N LEU A 282 11.09 -18.56 25.44
CA LEU A 282 10.30 -17.50 26.05
C LEU A 282 11.15 -16.72 27.04
N ILE A 283 11.28 -15.43 26.85
CA ILE A 283 12.19 -14.55 27.58
C ILE A 283 11.39 -13.43 28.25
N ASP A 284 11.69 -13.16 29.54
CA ASP A 284 11.18 -11.97 30.23
C ASP A 284 12.00 -10.74 29.81
N THR A 285 11.32 -9.74 29.24
CA THR A 285 11.98 -8.54 28.67
C THR A 285 12.61 -7.64 29.74
N ARG A 286 12.14 -7.67 30.98
CA ARG A 286 12.62 -6.80 32.06
C ARG A 286 13.91 -7.33 32.66
N THR A 287 13.98 -8.66 32.84
CA THR A 287 15.11 -9.34 33.48
C THR A 287 16.09 -9.90 32.45
N ASN A 288 15.68 -10.04 31.18
CA ASN A 288 16.40 -10.73 30.14
C ASN A 288 16.74 -12.18 30.48
N THR A 289 15.82 -12.85 31.20
CA THR A 289 15.98 -14.24 31.63
C THR A 289 15.06 -15.17 30.85
N HIS A 290 15.56 -16.37 30.58
CA HIS A 290 14.75 -17.42 29.96
C HIS A 290 13.71 -17.92 30.97
N VAL A 291 12.42 -17.81 30.59
CA VAL A 291 11.30 -18.35 31.36
C VAL A 291 11.06 -19.81 30.98
N TRP A 292 11.23 -20.12 29.71
CA TRP A 292 11.02 -21.45 29.15
C TRP A 292 11.75 -21.59 27.81
N ALA A 293 12.26 -22.80 27.52
CA ALA A 293 12.86 -23.14 26.23
C ALA A 293 12.59 -24.61 25.90
N GLU A 294 12.31 -24.90 24.63
CA GLU A 294 12.06 -26.27 24.18
C GLU A 294 12.42 -26.45 22.69
N THR A 295 12.74 -27.71 22.33
CA THR A 295 13.05 -28.09 20.97
C THR A 295 12.13 -29.22 20.55
N TYR A 296 11.43 -29.02 19.44
CA TYR A 296 10.52 -29.98 18.81
C TYR A 296 11.22 -30.58 17.59
N ASP A 297 11.33 -31.91 17.55
CA ASP A 297 11.88 -32.66 16.42
C ASP A 297 10.82 -33.66 15.97
N ARG A 298 10.15 -33.39 14.85
CA ARG A 298 8.96 -34.12 14.37
C ARG A 298 9.00 -34.29 12.86
N ASP A 299 8.11 -35.11 12.33
CA ASP A 299 7.85 -35.19 10.91
C ASP A 299 7.13 -33.90 10.44
N LEU A 300 7.38 -33.49 9.19
CA LEU A 300 6.80 -32.27 8.61
C LEU A 300 5.25 -32.27 8.64
N ALA A 301 4.65 -33.48 8.54
CA ALA A 301 3.20 -33.64 8.64
C ALA A 301 2.61 -33.23 10.01
N ASP A 302 3.45 -33.20 11.04
CA ASP A 302 3.05 -32.85 12.41
C ASP A 302 3.28 -31.37 12.76
N VAL A 303 3.62 -30.52 11.78
CA VAL A 303 3.93 -29.09 12.01
C VAL A 303 2.82 -28.35 12.77
N PHE A 304 1.57 -28.58 12.43
CA PHE A 304 0.42 -27.97 13.09
C PHE A 304 0.28 -28.41 14.57
N ALA A 305 0.65 -29.66 14.87
CA ALA A 305 0.68 -30.14 16.25
C ALA A 305 1.76 -29.42 17.08
N ILE A 306 2.93 -29.14 16.49
CA ILE A 306 3.99 -28.35 17.12
C ILE A 306 3.50 -26.93 17.45
N GLN A 307 2.85 -26.26 16.50
CA GLN A 307 2.32 -24.90 16.69
C GLN A 307 1.30 -24.85 17.83
N SER A 308 0.36 -25.79 17.85
CA SER A 308 -0.65 -25.90 18.92
C SER A 308 -0.01 -26.22 20.28
N GLU A 309 1.01 -27.04 20.34
CA GLU A 309 1.74 -27.39 21.56
C GLU A 309 2.49 -26.19 22.11
N ILE A 310 3.21 -25.44 21.25
CA ILE A 310 3.91 -24.19 21.63
C ILE A 310 2.90 -23.18 22.19
N ALA A 311 1.78 -22.94 21.51
CA ALA A 311 0.78 -21.98 21.99
C ALA A 311 0.20 -22.36 23.35
N ARG A 312 -0.05 -23.65 23.61
CA ARG A 312 -0.52 -24.15 24.92
C ARG A 312 0.54 -23.99 26.01
N GLN A 313 1.80 -24.29 25.71
CA GLN A 313 2.90 -24.12 26.67
C GLN A 313 3.07 -22.64 27.02
N ILE A 314 3.03 -21.74 26.06
CA ILE A 314 3.09 -20.30 26.30
C ILE A 314 1.92 -19.87 27.20
N ALA A 315 0.68 -20.28 26.88
CA ALA A 315 -0.47 -19.98 27.74
C ALA A 315 -0.27 -20.43 29.17
N THR A 316 0.32 -21.62 29.38
CA THR A 316 0.65 -22.16 30.68
C THR A 316 1.70 -21.31 31.40
N GLN A 317 2.78 -20.93 30.71
CA GLN A 317 3.87 -20.10 31.28
C GLN A 317 3.38 -18.69 31.65
N LEU A 318 2.41 -18.15 30.88
CA LEU A 318 1.78 -16.86 31.14
C LEU A 318 0.57 -16.96 32.09
N GLN A 319 0.30 -18.13 32.65
CA GLN A 319 -0.80 -18.42 33.58
C GLN A 319 -2.20 -18.07 32.99
N ALA A 320 -2.33 -18.08 31.65
CA ALA A 320 -3.59 -17.88 30.97
C ALA A 320 -4.45 -19.15 31.05
N LYS A 321 -5.70 -19.01 31.52
CA LYS A 321 -6.65 -20.12 31.55
C LYS A 321 -7.34 -20.25 30.21
N LEU A 322 -7.11 -21.37 29.52
CA LEU A 322 -7.78 -21.66 28.25
C LEU A 322 -9.20 -22.21 28.49
N SER A 323 -10.18 -21.58 27.89
CA SER A 323 -11.53 -22.15 27.78
C SER A 323 -11.54 -23.38 26.83
N PRO A 324 -12.55 -24.26 26.91
CA PRO A 324 -12.68 -25.37 25.98
C PRO A 324 -12.69 -24.95 24.51
N ASN A 325 -13.32 -23.82 24.20
CA ASN A 325 -13.43 -23.28 22.84
C ASN A 325 -12.06 -22.77 22.34
N GLU A 326 -11.31 -22.02 23.15
CA GLU A 326 -9.97 -21.57 22.82
C GLU A 326 -9.02 -22.75 22.59
N LYS A 327 -9.12 -23.78 23.43
CA LYS A 327 -8.32 -25.02 23.26
C LYS A 327 -8.64 -25.69 21.94
N ALA A 328 -9.91 -25.87 21.59
CA ALA A 328 -10.34 -26.47 20.33
C ALA A 328 -9.86 -25.62 19.13
N ALA A 329 -9.98 -24.28 19.22
CA ALA A 329 -9.55 -23.35 18.17
C ALA A 329 -8.02 -23.36 17.95
N ILE A 330 -7.22 -23.56 18.98
CA ILE A 330 -5.76 -23.69 18.89
C ILE A 330 -5.35 -25.04 18.27
N GLU A 331 -6.12 -26.09 18.52
CA GLU A 331 -5.84 -27.46 18.02
C GLU A 331 -6.36 -27.70 16.59
N GLU A 332 -7.12 -26.77 16.05
CA GLU A 332 -7.67 -26.88 14.70
C GLU A 332 -6.57 -26.79 13.64
N ARG A 333 -6.55 -27.79 12.74
CA ARG A 333 -5.63 -27.80 11.58
C ARG A 333 -6.26 -27.04 10.41
N PRO A 334 -5.56 -26.06 9.82
CA PRO A 334 -6.12 -25.27 8.72
C PRO A 334 -6.33 -26.10 7.44
N THR A 335 -5.45 -27.04 7.17
CA THR A 335 -5.50 -27.98 6.03
C THR A 335 -4.70 -29.24 6.34
N ARG A 336 -4.94 -30.31 5.57
CA ARG A 336 -4.10 -31.54 5.58
C ARG A 336 -3.10 -31.59 4.42
N ASP A 337 -3.22 -30.69 3.45
CA ASP A 337 -2.36 -30.62 2.28
C ASP A 337 -1.28 -29.54 2.47
N LEU A 338 -0.05 -29.98 2.72
CA LEU A 338 1.09 -29.08 2.95
C LEU A 338 1.46 -28.23 1.72
N VAL A 339 1.12 -28.68 0.50
CA VAL A 339 1.34 -27.87 -0.71
C VAL A 339 0.30 -26.75 -0.80
N ALA A 340 -0.98 -27.06 -0.51
CA ALA A 340 -2.00 -26.03 -0.42
C ALA A 340 -1.68 -24.99 0.66
N TYR A 341 -1.12 -25.45 1.78
CA TYR A 341 -0.65 -24.57 2.86
C TYR A 341 0.51 -23.66 2.41
N ASP A 342 1.51 -24.20 1.70
CA ASP A 342 2.63 -23.40 1.17
C ASP A 342 2.15 -22.32 0.19
N LEU A 343 1.23 -22.67 -0.73
CA LEU A 343 0.60 -21.73 -1.65
C LEU A 343 -0.13 -20.60 -0.91
N TYR A 344 -0.86 -20.93 0.16
CA TYR A 344 -1.55 -19.96 1.00
C TYR A 344 -0.58 -19.02 1.72
N LEU A 345 0.52 -19.52 2.29
CA LEU A 345 1.53 -18.70 2.96
C LEU A 345 2.18 -17.71 1.98
N ARG A 346 2.55 -18.16 0.80
CA ARG A 346 3.10 -17.32 -0.27
C ARG A 346 2.11 -16.24 -0.71
N ALA A 347 0.84 -16.61 -0.87
CA ALA A 347 -0.21 -15.66 -1.22
C ALA A 347 -0.39 -14.56 -0.17
N LYS A 348 -0.25 -14.86 1.13
CA LYS A 348 -0.28 -13.84 2.21
C LYS A 348 0.84 -12.81 2.06
N VAL A 349 2.03 -13.23 1.64
CA VAL A 349 3.16 -12.31 1.40
C VAL A 349 2.86 -11.39 0.21
N PHE A 350 2.34 -11.93 -0.90
CA PHE A 350 1.94 -11.12 -2.05
C PHE A 350 0.78 -10.17 -1.72
N TYR A 351 -0.20 -10.61 -0.93
CA TYR A 351 -1.28 -9.76 -0.46
C TYR A 351 -0.77 -8.57 0.36
N ALA A 352 0.15 -8.81 1.30
CA ALA A 352 0.75 -7.75 2.11
C ALA A 352 1.57 -6.77 1.24
N SER A 353 2.31 -7.26 0.25
CA SER A 353 3.03 -6.43 -0.73
C SER A 353 2.08 -5.59 -1.59
N GLY A 354 0.89 -6.11 -1.88
CA GLY A 354 -0.16 -5.41 -2.62
C GLY A 354 -0.69 -4.16 -1.94
N LEU A 355 -0.59 -4.10 -0.61
CA LEU A 355 -0.99 -2.93 0.19
C LEU A 355 0.06 -1.82 0.23
N SER A 356 1.33 -2.11 -0.08
CA SER A 356 2.46 -1.22 0.23
C SER A 356 3.37 -0.87 -0.95
N SER A 357 3.19 -1.47 -2.12
CA SER A 357 4.09 -1.28 -3.27
C SER A 357 3.43 -0.57 -4.45
N SER A 358 4.25 0.08 -5.28
CA SER A 358 3.80 0.66 -6.57
C SER A 358 3.32 -0.40 -7.58
N LYS A 359 3.63 -1.68 -7.34
CA LYS A 359 3.15 -2.85 -8.11
C LYS A 359 2.05 -3.59 -7.36
N GLY A 360 1.27 -2.89 -6.56
CA GLY A 360 0.25 -3.47 -5.69
C GLY A 360 -0.76 -4.36 -6.43
N GLN A 361 -1.20 -3.94 -7.61
CA GLN A 361 -2.12 -4.70 -8.44
C GLN A 361 -1.52 -6.06 -8.84
N ASP A 362 -0.31 -6.08 -9.43
CA ASP A 362 0.35 -7.33 -9.86
C ASP A 362 0.53 -8.29 -8.68
N SER A 363 0.87 -7.75 -7.50
CA SER A 363 1.02 -8.54 -6.28
C SER A 363 -0.31 -9.14 -5.82
N LEU A 364 -1.40 -8.39 -5.87
CA LEU A 364 -2.73 -8.89 -5.51
C LEU A 364 -3.22 -9.95 -6.51
N GLU A 365 -2.97 -9.78 -7.81
CA GLU A 365 -3.32 -10.77 -8.83
C GLU A 365 -2.52 -12.07 -8.65
N GLU A 366 -1.24 -11.97 -8.28
CA GLU A 366 -0.43 -13.15 -7.95
C GLU A 366 -0.94 -13.84 -6.68
N ALA A 367 -1.37 -13.08 -5.67
CA ALA A 367 -2.01 -13.63 -4.48
C ALA A 367 -3.30 -14.41 -4.85
N VAL A 368 -4.16 -13.84 -5.71
CA VAL A 368 -5.36 -14.52 -6.22
C VAL A 368 -4.99 -15.83 -6.91
N ARG A 369 -4.02 -15.81 -7.83
CA ARG A 369 -3.57 -16.99 -8.57
C ARG A 369 -3.09 -18.11 -7.66
N LEU A 370 -2.32 -17.79 -6.62
CA LEU A 370 -1.82 -18.77 -5.65
C LEU A 370 -2.95 -19.34 -4.78
N LEU A 371 -3.91 -18.51 -4.39
CA LEU A 371 -5.06 -18.92 -3.60
C LEU A 371 -6.02 -19.81 -4.40
N ASP A 372 -6.25 -19.52 -5.67
CA ASP A 372 -7.02 -20.39 -6.57
C ASP A 372 -6.40 -21.78 -6.69
N GLN A 373 -5.06 -21.86 -6.77
CA GLN A 373 -4.37 -23.15 -6.75
C GLN A 373 -4.53 -23.86 -5.40
N ALA A 374 -4.45 -23.11 -4.27
CA ALA A 374 -4.62 -23.69 -2.94
C ALA A 374 -6.01 -24.30 -2.74
N VAL A 375 -7.09 -23.57 -3.11
CA VAL A 375 -8.48 -24.05 -2.97
C VAL A 375 -8.84 -25.13 -3.99
N THR A 376 -8.22 -25.13 -5.17
CA THR A 376 -8.35 -26.20 -6.14
C THR A 376 -7.75 -27.51 -5.62
N ARG A 377 -6.61 -27.40 -4.94
CA ARG A 377 -5.88 -28.55 -4.39
C ARG A 377 -6.55 -29.09 -3.12
N ASP A 378 -6.98 -28.21 -2.22
CA ASP A 378 -7.76 -28.56 -1.03
C ASP A 378 -9.05 -27.72 -0.96
N PRO A 379 -10.17 -28.23 -1.51
CA PRO A 379 -11.45 -27.54 -1.45
C PRO A 379 -12.03 -27.39 -0.03
N GLY A 380 -11.42 -28.03 0.98
CA GLY A 380 -11.77 -27.88 2.39
C GLY A 380 -11.02 -26.75 3.11
N PHE A 381 -10.08 -26.07 2.45
CA PHE A 381 -9.19 -25.07 3.05
C PHE A 381 -9.89 -23.70 3.18
N PHE A 382 -10.74 -23.55 4.19
CA PHE A 382 -11.58 -22.36 4.37
C PHE A 382 -10.78 -21.05 4.54
N LEU A 383 -9.60 -21.08 5.18
CA LEU A 383 -8.75 -19.88 5.31
C LEU A 383 -8.24 -19.37 3.97
N ALA A 384 -7.99 -20.27 3.01
CA ALA A 384 -7.59 -19.86 1.67
C ALA A 384 -8.75 -19.17 0.94
N TYR A 385 -9.99 -19.63 1.11
CA TYR A 385 -11.18 -18.94 0.60
C TYR A 385 -11.38 -17.55 1.26
N CYS A 386 -11.20 -17.44 2.58
CA CYS A 386 -11.25 -16.14 3.27
C CYS A 386 -10.23 -15.15 2.68
N GLN A 387 -9.00 -15.60 2.46
CA GLN A 387 -7.94 -14.76 1.91
C GLN A 387 -8.17 -14.44 0.42
N LEU A 388 -8.74 -15.38 -0.36
CA LEU A 388 -9.11 -15.19 -1.75
C LEU A 388 -10.19 -14.11 -1.90
N ALA A 389 -11.23 -14.16 -1.08
CA ALA A 389 -12.26 -13.13 -1.05
C ALA A 389 -11.65 -11.75 -0.75
N ARG A 390 -10.79 -11.65 0.26
CA ARG A 390 -10.12 -10.41 0.62
C ARG A 390 -9.24 -9.84 -0.50
N ALA A 391 -8.58 -10.69 -1.28
CA ALA A 391 -7.77 -10.26 -2.41
C ALA A 391 -8.64 -9.73 -3.56
N HIS A 392 -9.75 -10.39 -3.87
CA HIS A 392 -10.74 -9.91 -4.85
C HIS A 392 -11.38 -8.59 -4.40
N ASP A 393 -11.82 -8.50 -3.15
CA ASP A 393 -12.42 -7.29 -2.58
C ASP A 393 -11.48 -6.09 -2.64
N LEU A 394 -10.19 -6.31 -2.38
CA LEU A 394 -9.21 -5.24 -2.40
C LEU A 394 -8.94 -4.74 -3.82
N LEU A 395 -8.83 -5.63 -4.81
CA LEU A 395 -8.74 -5.27 -6.24
C LEU A 395 -9.96 -4.46 -6.69
N TYR A 396 -11.16 -4.88 -6.28
CA TYR A 396 -12.41 -4.18 -6.57
C TYR A 396 -12.45 -2.81 -5.90
N PHE A 397 -12.16 -2.74 -4.62
CA PHE A 397 -12.25 -1.52 -3.82
C PHE A 397 -11.22 -0.44 -4.23
N LEU A 398 -10.01 -0.84 -4.59
CA LEU A 398 -8.97 0.08 -5.08
C LEU A 398 -9.23 0.58 -6.52
N GLY A 399 -10.21 0.01 -7.20
CA GLY A 399 -10.54 0.35 -8.58
C GLY A 399 -9.55 -0.21 -9.61
N ALA A 400 -8.70 -1.16 -9.21
CA ALA A 400 -7.80 -1.88 -10.13
C ALA A 400 -8.60 -2.80 -11.07
N ASP A 401 -9.67 -3.42 -10.53
CA ASP A 401 -10.65 -4.18 -11.31
C ASP A 401 -12.04 -4.02 -10.65
N HIS A 402 -12.72 -2.91 -10.94
CA HIS A 402 -14.05 -2.59 -10.37
C HIS A 402 -15.19 -3.19 -11.22
N THR A 403 -15.04 -4.46 -11.65
CA THR A 403 -16.04 -5.14 -12.47
C THR A 403 -17.00 -5.98 -11.63
N PRO A 404 -18.26 -6.18 -12.08
CA PRO A 404 -19.19 -7.11 -11.43
C PRO A 404 -18.64 -8.55 -11.35
N ALA A 405 -17.79 -8.96 -12.29
CA ALA A 405 -17.16 -10.28 -12.29
C ALA A 405 -16.18 -10.43 -11.11
N ARG A 406 -15.39 -9.37 -10.79
CA ARG A 406 -14.49 -9.36 -9.65
C ARG A 406 -15.23 -9.47 -8.33
N LEU A 407 -16.33 -8.72 -8.19
CA LEU A 407 -17.19 -8.77 -7.00
C LEU A 407 -17.84 -10.16 -6.84
N ALA A 408 -18.36 -10.74 -7.93
CA ALA A 408 -18.95 -12.09 -7.93
C ALA A 408 -17.92 -13.18 -7.57
N ALA A 409 -16.63 -13.01 -7.90
CA ALA A 409 -15.57 -13.90 -7.46
C ALA A 409 -15.36 -13.83 -5.94
N ALA A 410 -15.39 -12.63 -5.35
CA ALA A 410 -15.36 -12.46 -3.90
C ALA A 410 -16.58 -13.10 -3.23
N ASP A 411 -17.80 -12.87 -3.74
CA ASP A 411 -19.04 -13.52 -3.28
C ASP A 411 -18.91 -15.05 -3.23
N SER A 412 -18.36 -15.62 -4.31
CA SER A 412 -18.21 -17.08 -4.45
C SER A 412 -17.23 -17.63 -3.41
N ALA A 413 -16.14 -16.92 -3.16
CA ALA A 413 -15.13 -17.30 -2.17
C ALA A 413 -15.69 -17.20 -0.74
N ILE A 414 -16.40 -16.12 -0.39
CA ILE A 414 -17.07 -15.98 0.91
C ILE A 414 -18.11 -17.08 1.10
N ALA A 415 -18.97 -17.35 0.10
CA ALA A 415 -19.96 -18.40 0.19
C ALA A 415 -19.33 -19.79 0.40
N ALA A 416 -18.18 -20.06 -0.18
CA ALA A 416 -17.42 -21.29 0.05
C ALA A 416 -16.88 -21.36 1.48
N ALA A 417 -16.27 -20.29 1.99
CA ALA A 417 -15.78 -20.21 3.36
C ALA A 417 -16.89 -20.41 4.40
N VAL A 418 -18.04 -19.75 4.23
CA VAL A 418 -19.23 -19.88 5.11
C VAL A 418 -19.76 -21.31 5.10
N ARG A 419 -19.87 -21.96 3.95
CA ARG A 419 -20.30 -23.38 3.89
C ARG A 419 -19.38 -24.32 4.64
N LEU A 420 -18.07 -24.06 4.63
CA LEU A 420 -17.07 -24.88 5.29
C LEU A 420 -17.01 -24.67 6.80
N ARG A 421 -17.12 -23.42 7.25
CA ARG A 421 -16.93 -23.00 8.65
C ARG A 421 -17.81 -21.80 9.01
N PRO A 422 -19.13 -21.95 9.11
CA PRO A 422 -20.06 -20.83 9.34
C PRO A 422 -19.83 -20.05 10.64
N ASP A 423 -19.30 -20.72 11.67
CA ASP A 423 -19.08 -20.12 13.01
C ASP A 423 -17.63 -19.68 13.26
N SER A 424 -16.75 -19.71 12.23
CA SER A 424 -15.35 -19.28 12.39
C SER A 424 -15.23 -17.77 12.43
N GLY A 425 -14.46 -17.25 13.41
CA GLY A 425 -14.16 -15.82 13.47
C GLY A 425 -13.43 -15.30 12.25
N GLU A 426 -12.58 -16.12 11.63
CA GLU A 426 -11.87 -15.78 10.40
C GLU A 426 -12.84 -15.61 9.22
N VAL A 427 -13.91 -16.44 9.15
CA VAL A 427 -14.96 -16.32 8.13
C VAL A 427 -15.79 -15.07 8.38
N HIS A 428 -16.22 -14.83 9.61
CA HIS A 428 -16.93 -13.60 9.97
C HIS A 428 -16.12 -12.34 9.67
N LEU A 429 -14.82 -12.34 9.95
CA LEU A 429 -13.92 -11.23 9.63
C LEU A 429 -13.79 -11.01 8.11
N ALA A 430 -13.66 -12.08 7.33
CA ALA A 430 -13.63 -12.00 5.88
C ALA A 430 -14.95 -11.48 5.30
N SER A 431 -16.10 -11.96 5.83
CA SER A 431 -17.45 -11.46 5.48
C SER A 431 -17.61 -9.98 5.79
N ALA A 432 -17.10 -9.52 6.95
CA ALA A 432 -17.15 -8.11 7.32
C ALA A 432 -16.34 -7.23 6.35
N TRP A 433 -15.15 -7.65 5.95
CA TRP A 433 -14.36 -6.95 4.93
C TRP A 433 -15.05 -6.92 3.57
N HIS A 434 -15.67 -8.02 3.17
CA HIS A 434 -16.45 -8.14 1.94
C HIS A 434 -17.64 -7.16 1.92
N LEU A 435 -18.42 -7.12 3.00
CA LEU A 435 -19.51 -6.16 3.16
C LEU A 435 -19.04 -4.69 3.14
N TYR A 436 -17.89 -4.42 3.75
CA TYR A 436 -17.29 -3.07 3.77
C TYR A 436 -16.74 -2.63 2.41
N HIS A 437 -15.95 -3.47 1.73
CA HIS A 437 -15.30 -3.14 0.48
C HIS A 437 -16.20 -3.29 -0.74
N GLY A 438 -16.97 -4.40 -0.80
CA GLY A 438 -17.81 -4.75 -1.95
C GLY A 438 -19.13 -3.99 -1.95
N TYR A 439 -19.78 -3.92 -0.80
CA TYR A 439 -21.18 -3.45 -0.71
C TYR A 439 -21.39 -2.15 0.07
N ARG A 440 -20.38 -1.70 0.85
CA ARG A 440 -20.52 -0.57 1.79
C ARG A 440 -21.69 -0.76 2.78
N ASP A 441 -21.95 -2.03 3.11
CA ASP A 441 -22.98 -2.41 4.09
C ASP A 441 -22.37 -2.41 5.49
N TYR A 442 -22.34 -1.24 6.09
CA TYR A 442 -21.65 -1.01 7.35
C TYR A 442 -22.35 -1.66 8.55
N ASP A 443 -23.66 -1.79 8.50
CA ASP A 443 -24.44 -2.39 9.59
C ASP A 443 -24.21 -3.90 9.67
N HIS A 444 -24.32 -4.61 8.55
CA HIS A 444 -24.02 -6.04 8.51
C HIS A 444 -22.52 -6.32 8.73
N ALA A 445 -21.62 -5.49 8.20
CA ALA A 445 -20.18 -5.61 8.49
C ALA A 445 -19.90 -5.55 10.01
N ARG A 446 -20.57 -4.63 10.72
CA ARG A 446 -20.46 -4.51 12.19
C ARG A 446 -21.02 -5.75 12.92
N ALA A 447 -22.13 -6.32 12.45
CA ALA A 447 -22.69 -7.54 13.03
C ALA A 447 -21.71 -8.73 12.86
N GLU A 448 -21.10 -8.88 11.69
CA GLU A 448 -20.08 -9.89 11.42
C GLU A 448 -18.84 -9.70 12.31
N LEU A 449 -18.39 -8.44 12.52
CA LEU A 449 -17.27 -8.13 13.42
C LEU A 449 -17.54 -8.52 14.87
N ALA A 450 -18.78 -8.32 15.35
CA ALA A 450 -19.16 -8.73 16.68
C ALA A 450 -19.11 -10.27 16.88
N LEU A 451 -19.39 -11.04 15.82
CA LEU A 451 -19.24 -12.49 15.82
C LEU A 451 -17.74 -12.89 15.77
N ALA A 452 -16.97 -12.25 14.87
CA ALA A 452 -15.54 -12.49 14.75
C ALA A 452 -14.78 -12.26 16.07
N GLN A 453 -15.12 -11.20 16.79
CA GLN A 453 -14.45 -10.81 18.04
C GLN A 453 -14.57 -11.86 19.15
N ARG A 454 -15.62 -12.71 19.11
CA ARG A 454 -15.81 -13.78 20.13
C ARG A 454 -14.71 -14.83 20.09
N THR A 455 -14.13 -15.09 18.94
CA THR A 455 -13.11 -16.14 18.74
C THR A 455 -11.74 -15.57 18.38
N LEU A 456 -11.68 -14.29 17.97
CA LEU A 456 -10.45 -13.58 17.63
C LEU A 456 -10.29 -12.28 18.45
N PRO A 457 -10.26 -12.36 19.80
CA PRO A 457 -10.33 -11.18 20.68
C PRO A 457 -9.12 -10.25 20.57
N ASN A 458 -7.98 -10.74 20.07
CA ASN A 458 -6.73 -9.99 19.96
C ASN A 458 -6.31 -9.74 18.50
N ALA A 459 -7.21 -9.90 17.52
CA ALA A 459 -6.91 -9.59 16.13
C ALA A 459 -7.01 -8.07 15.87
N PRO A 460 -5.91 -7.35 15.59
CA PRO A 460 -5.95 -5.90 15.37
C PRO A 460 -6.82 -5.51 14.18
N THR A 461 -6.93 -6.40 13.18
CA THR A 461 -7.77 -6.18 11.98
C THR A 461 -9.26 -6.08 12.28
N ILE A 462 -9.74 -6.70 13.37
CA ILE A 462 -11.14 -6.53 13.84
C ILE A 462 -11.33 -5.10 14.35
N PHE A 463 -10.44 -4.63 15.19
CA PHE A 463 -10.51 -3.28 15.76
C PHE A 463 -10.27 -2.20 14.68
N GLU A 464 -9.39 -2.47 13.72
CA GLU A 464 -9.22 -1.64 12.53
C GLU A 464 -10.55 -1.46 11.80
N LEU A 465 -11.18 -2.57 11.40
CA LEU A 465 -12.42 -2.51 10.63
C LEU A 465 -13.59 -1.94 11.44
N LEU A 466 -13.68 -2.22 12.75
CA LEU A 466 -14.64 -1.55 13.65
C LEU A 466 -14.42 -0.03 13.64
N GLY A 467 -13.17 0.42 13.68
CA GLY A 467 -12.83 1.83 13.58
C GLY A 467 -13.24 2.44 12.23
N LEU A 468 -12.93 1.75 11.13
CA LEU A 468 -13.28 2.19 9.79
C LEU A 468 -14.81 2.25 9.59
N VAL A 469 -15.54 1.22 10.01
CA VAL A 469 -17.00 1.17 9.96
C VAL A 469 -17.60 2.28 10.83
N GLY A 470 -17.13 2.41 12.07
CA GLY A 470 -17.59 3.46 12.99
C GLY A 470 -17.38 4.87 12.41
N ARG A 471 -16.25 5.14 11.77
CA ARG A 471 -15.97 6.40 11.07
C ARG A 471 -16.96 6.67 9.95
N ARG A 472 -17.27 5.66 9.12
CA ARG A 472 -18.27 5.79 8.04
C ARG A 472 -19.67 6.07 8.56
N GLN A 473 -20.02 5.47 9.70
CA GLN A 473 -21.32 5.67 10.36
C GLN A 473 -21.39 6.93 11.25
N GLY A 474 -20.34 7.77 11.28
CA GLY A 474 -20.29 8.97 12.13
C GLY A 474 -20.14 8.68 13.64
N ARG A 475 -19.80 7.45 14.03
CA ARG A 475 -19.54 7.03 15.42
C ARG A 475 -18.09 7.31 15.80
N TRP A 476 -17.72 8.56 15.81
CA TRP A 476 -16.33 9.02 15.85
C TRP A 476 -15.56 8.59 17.11
N GLU A 477 -16.19 8.67 18.28
CA GLU A 477 -15.56 8.27 19.53
C GLU A 477 -15.29 6.76 19.54
N GLU A 478 -16.25 5.96 19.15
CA GLU A 478 -16.13 4.51 19.05
C GLU A 478 -15.07 4.11 17.99
N SER A 479 -15.07 4.81 16.87
CA SER A 479 -14.04 4.66 15.82
C SER A 479 -12.64 4.91 16.38
N THR A 480 -12.45 6.01 17.10
CA THR A 480 -11.16 6.38 17.68
C THR A 480 -10.67 5.34 18.69
N LEU A 481 -11.53 4.93 19.63
CA LEU A 481 -11.19 3.90 20.61
C LEU A 481 -10.84 2.56 19.96
N SER A 482 -11.54 2.18 18.90
CA SER A 482 -11.27 0.96 18.15
C SER A 482 -9.91 1.05 17.45
N LEU A 483 -9.58 2.17 16.80
CA LEU A 483 -8.27 2.37 16.14
C LEU A 483 -7.12 2.47 17.15
N GLU A 484 -7.32 3.13 18.30
CA GLU A 484 -6.36 3.13 19.40
C GLU A 484 -6.07 1.70 19.88
N LYS A 485 -7.12 0.87 20.01
CA LYS A 485 -6.97 -0.55 20.37
C LYS A 485 -6.24 -1.35 19.29
N ALA A 486 -6.52 -1.11 18.01
CA ALA A 486 -5.79 -1.74 16.91
C ALA A 486 -4.29 -1.39 16.97
N VAL A 487 -3.96 -0.10 17.18
CA VAL A 487 -2.58 0.39 17.32
C VAL A 487 -1.90 -0.14 18.59
N ASP A 488 -2.64 -0.39 19.69
CA ASP A 488 -2.08 -1.04 20.89
C ASP A 488 -1.66 -2.49 20.62
N LEU A 489 -2.37 -3.19 19.74
CA LEU A 489 -2.08 -4.57 19.33
C LEU A 489 -1.04 -4.66 18.21
N ASP A 490 -0.90 -3.60 17.41
CA ASP A 490 0.05 -3.54 16.27
C ASP A 490 0.71 -2.16 16.16
N PRO A 491 1.56 -1.78 17.15
CA PRO A 491 2.10 -0.42 17.28
C PRO A 491 3.08 -0.01 16.17
N GLY A 492 3.69 -0.95 15.45
CA GLY A 492 4.58 -0.75 14.31
C GLY A 492 3.87 -0.71 12.96
N ASN A 493 2.56 -0.77 12.92
CA ASN A 493 1.79 -0.78 11.68
C ASN A 493 1.51 0.67 11.21
N LYS A 494 2.25 1.09 10.17
CA LYS A 494 2.08 2.42 9.56
C LYS A 494 0.63 2.68 9.11
N SER A 495 -0.05 1.67 8.55
CA SER A 495 -1.43 1.81 8.05
C SER A 495 -2.42 2.08 9.18
N LEU A 496 -2.31 1.34 10.31
CA LEU A 496 -3.15 1.58 11.48
C LEU A 496 -2.90 2.95 12.10
N LEU A 497 -1.63 3.36 12.20
CA LEU A 497 -1.28 4.70 12.66
C LEU A 497 -1.83 5.78 11.71
N GLY A 498 -1.80 5.54 10.39
CA GLY A 498 -2.41 6.41 9.40
C GLY A 498 -3.93 6.52 9.58
N ASN A 499 -4.63 5.40 9.77
CA ASN A 499 -6.07 5.41 10.04
C ASN A 499 -6.44 6.15 11.34
N LEU A 500 -5.60 6.03 12.38
CA LEU A 500 -5.78 6.77 13.63
C LEU A 500 -5.49 8.26 13.46
N TRP A 501 -4.44 8.60 12.70
CA TRP A 501 -4.12 9.97 12.34
C TRP A 501 -5.27 10.63 11.59
N ASP A 502 -5.85 9.95 10.59
CA ASP A 502 -7.03 10.43 9.85
C ASP A 502 -8.20 10.77 10.80
N ASN A 503 -8.45 9.90 11.78
CA ASN A 503 -9.51 10.14 12.74
C ASN A 503 -9.26 11.40 13.57
N TYR A 504 -8.05 11.54 14.13
CA TYR A 504 -7.69 12.72 14.90
C TYR A 504 -7.74 13.99 14.05
N TYR A 505 -7.27 13.92 12.80
CA TYR A 505 -7.30 15.04 11.86
C TYR A 505 -8.75 15.47 11.54
N LEU A 506 -9.61 14.53 11.17
CA LEU A 506 -11.02 14.81 10.88
C LEU A 506 -11.80 15.36 12.08
N LEU A 507 -11.42 14.92 13.28
CA LEU A 507 -11.96 15.42 14.55
C LEU A 507 -11.33 16.77 15.01
N ARG A 508 -10.39 17.33 14.24
CA ARG A 508 -9.62 18.54 14.60
C ARG A 508 -8.80 18.39 15.89
N ARG A 509 -8.46 17.15 16.27
CA ARG A 509 -7.57 16.84 17.38
C ARG A 509 -6.12 16.90 16.89
N LEU A 510 -5.69 18.10 16.47
CA LEU A 510 -4.43 18.30 15.72
C LEU A 510 -3.18 18.00 16.53
N ALA A 511 -3.23 18.14 17.86
CA ALA A 511 -2.13 17.74 18.74
C ALA A 511 -1.88 16.23 18.72
N GLU A 512 -2.96 15.43 18.81
CA GLU A 512 -2.88 13.98 18.75
C GLU A 512 -2.54 13.49 17.33
N ALA A 513 -3.04 14.18 16.30
CA ALA A 513 -2.65 13.92 14.93
C ALA A 513 -1.14 14.14 14.74
N ALA A 514 -0.57 15.26 15.24
CA ALA A 514 0.86 15.51 15.21
C ALA A 514 1.67 14.44 15.93
N ALA A 515 1.28 14.08 17.15
CA ALA A 515 1.94 13.03 17.93
C ALA A 515 1.90 11.67 17.21
N THR A 516 0.79 11.36 16.52
CA THR A 516 0.67 10.12 15.73
C THR A 516 1.57 10.17 14.48
N ALA A 517 1.66 11.32 13.80
CA ALA A 517 2.59 11.52 12.69
C ALA A 517 4.06 11.37 13.13
N ASP A 518 4.42 11.91 14.31
CA ASP A 518 5.77 11.71 14.87
C ASP A 518 6.09 10.23 15.17
N ARG A 519 5.07 9.43 15.54
CA ARG A 519 5.23 7.96 15.69
C ARG A 519 5.47 7.29 14.34
N ILE A 520 4.74 7.70 13.30
CA ILE A 520 4.94 7.16 11.93
C ILE A 520 6.36 7.47 11.44
N LEU A 521 6.83 8.71 11.64
CA LEU A 521 8.18 9.12 11.22
C LEU A 521 9.30 8.37 11.95
N LYS A 522 9.06 7.89 13.18
CA LYS A 522 10.01 6.99 13.85
C LYS A 522 10.12 5.63 13.17
N LEU A 523 9.04 5.14 12.55
CA LEU A 523 9.04 3.87 11.81
C LEU A 523 9.62 4.02 10.40
N VAL A 524 9.31 5.14 9.73
CA VAL A 524 9.69 5.41 8.34
C VAL A 524 10.23 6.84 8.18
N PRO A 525 11.45 7.12 8.66
CA PRO A 525 12.00 8.49 8.75
C PRO A 525 12.11 9.19 7.39
N HIS A 526 12.33 8.43 6.32
CA HIS A 526 12.56 8.94 4.96
C HIS A 526 11.33 8.84 4.05
N ASP A 527 10.15 8.54 4.60
CA ASP A 527 8.91 8.50 3.82
C ASP A 527 8.40 9.91 3.54
N ALA A 528 8.57 10.37 2.32
CA ALA A 528 8.26 11.74 1.89
C ALA A 528 6.82 12.15 2.21
N VAL A 529 5.85 11.27 1.94
CA VAL A 529 4.42 11.51 2.22
C VAL A 529 4.17 11.71 3.72
N SER A 530 4.82 10.91 4.57
CA SER A 530 4.68 11.04 6.03
C SER A 530 5.35 12.32 6.56
N GLN A 531 6.50 12.72 5.99
CA GLN A 531 7.17 13.97 6.35
C GLN A 531 6.30 15.19 5.98
N VAL A 532 5.76 15.21 4.77
CA VAL A 532 4.85 16.27 4.31
C VAL A 532 3.59 16.28 5.15
N GLY A 533 2.95 15.13 5.40
CA GLY A 533 1.75 15.03 6.24
C GLY A 533 1.96 15.55 7.66
N ARG A 534 3.15 15.33 8.25
CA ARG A 534 3.48 15.90 9.57
C ARG A 534 3.61 17.43 9.52
N ALA A 535 4.33 17.94 8.53
CA ALA A 535 4.54 19.38 8.37
C ALA A 535 3.25 20.12 7.98
N TYR A 536 2.36 19.46 7.23
CA TYR A 536 1.05 19.97 6.84
C TYR A 536 0.16 20.32 8.03
N ILE A 537 0.29 19.57 9.15
CA ILE A 537 -0.47 19.89 10.39
C ILE A 537 -0.15 21.28 10.91
N ASP A 538 1.10 21.74 10.83
CA ASP A 538 1.47 23.08 11.31
C ASP A 538 0.82 24.19 10.47
N LEU A 539 0.70 23.97 9.13
CA LEU A 539 -0.07 24.86 8.26
C LEU A 539 -1.55 24.90 8.65
N GLN A 540 -2.17 23.74 8.91
CA GLN A 540 -3.59 23.66 9.25
C GLN A 540 -3.90 24.17 10.68
N TRP A 541 -3.00 23.97 11.62
CA TRP A 541 -3.21 24.32 13.03
C TRP A 541 -2.83 25.77 13.35
N ARG A 542 -1.76 26.27 12.71
CA ARG A 542 -1.11 27.54 13.09
C ARG A 542 -1.04 28.54 11.96
N ALA A 543 -1.54 28.16 10.77
CA ALA A 543 -1.37 28.91 9.51
C ALA A 543 0.12 29.22 9.23
N ASP A 544 1.04 28.30 9.63
CA ASP A 544 2.47 28.41 9.40
C ASP A 544 2.88 27.50 8.25
N SER A 545 3.16 28.10 7.07
CA SER A 545 3.59 27.36 5.87
C SER A 545 5.06 26.96 5.89
N LYS A 546 5.88 27.58 6.76
CA LYS A 546 7.33 27.41 6.75
C LYS A 546 7.80 25.98 6.98
N PRO A 547 7.28 25.21 7.97
CA PRO A 547 7.67 23.81 8.14
C PRO A 547 7.37 22.94 6.92
N LEU A 548 6.23 23.18 6.25
CA LEU A 548 5.84 22.46 5.05
C LEU A 548 6.74 22.84 3.86
N HIS A 549 7.06 24.13 3.71
CA HIS A 549 7.97 24.62 2.69
C HIS A 549 9.37 23.99 2.82
N GLU A 550 9.97 24.07 4.02
CA GLU A 550 11.30 23.50 4.29
C GLU A 550 11.33 21.98 4.05
N THR A 551 10.27 21.28 4.43
CA THR A 551 10.14 19.83 4.23
C THR A 551 10.07 19.47 2.74
N ILE A 552 9.22 20.15 1.96
CA ILE A 552 9.06 19.87 0.52
C ILE A 552 10.34 20.19 -0.25
N GLU A 553 10.96 21.36 -0.02
CA GLU A 553 12.22 21.72 -0.70
C GLU A 553 13.37 20.78 -0.31
N GLY A 554 13.42 20.31 0.94
CA GLY A 554 14.36 19.28 1.37
C GLY A 554 14.18 17.97 0.60
N ILE A 555 12.94 17.46 0.53
CA ILE A 555 12.61 16.23 -0.19
C ILE A 555 12.96 16.35 -1.68
N VAL A 556 12.55 17.44 -2.32
CA VAL A 556 12.78 17.64 -3.77
C VAL A 556 14.27 17.78 -4.09
N THR A 557 15.06 18.32 -3.16
CA THR A 557 16.52 18.49 -3.32
C THR A 557 17.26 17.16 -3.10
N GLU A 558 16.93 16.44 -2.02
CA GLU A 558 17.64 15.22 -1.60
C GLU A 558 17.17 13.99 -2.38
N ASN A 559 15.87 13.90 -2.70
CA ASN A 559 15.25 12.79 -3.41
C ASN A 559 14.25 13.28 -4.47
N PRO A 560 14.71 13.78 -5.63
CA PRO A 560 13.84 14.26 -6.70
C PRO A 560 12.81 13.23 -7.20
N ALA A 561 13.09 11.93 -7.05
CA ALA A 561 12.17 10.88 -7.46
C ALA A 561 10.89 10.84 -6.58
N ALA A 562 10.97 11.27 -5.33
CA ALA A 562 9.83 11.36 -4.43
C ALA A 562 8.91 12.57 -4.73
N ALA A 563 9.36 13.53 -5.53
CA ALA A 563 8.57 14.72 -5.87
C ALA A 563 7.20 14.37 -6.48
N ALA A 564 7.12 13.27 -7.22
CA ALA A 564 5.86 12.81 -7.82
C ALA A 564 4.84 12.29 -6.79
N ASP A 565 5.29 11.86 -5.62
CA ASP A 565 4.42 11.32 -4.57
C ASP A 565 3.86 12.40 -3.64
N ILE A 566 4.43 13.63 -3.70
CA ILE A 566 4.04 14.80 -2.90
C ILE A 566 3.62 15.99 -3.77
N ALA A 567 3.45 15.79 -5.07
CA ALA A 567 3.28 16.87 -6.04
C ALA A 567 2.00 17.69 -5.83
N ASP A 568 0.95 17.05 -5.35
CA ASP A 568 -0.33 17.67 -5.01
C ASP A 568 -0.21 18.57 -3.75
N ASP A 569 0.48 18.08 -2.70
CA ASP A 569 0.80 18.89 -1.50
C ASP A 569 1.70 20.08 -1.86
N TRP A 570 2.69 19.84 -2.72
CA TRP A 570 3.58 20.88 -3.21
C TRP A 570 2.83 21.94 -4.00
N LEU A 571 1.94 21.54 -4.91
CA LEU A 571 1.11 22.50 -5.66
C LEU A 571 0.21 23.30 -4.72
N TYR A 572 -0.38 22.65 -3.72
CA TYR A 572 -1.20 23.34 -2.73
C TYR A 572 -0.41 24.41 -1.98
N LEU A 573 0.77 24.06 -1.46
CA LEU A 573 1.65 25.02 -0.79
C LEU A 573 2.00 26.19 -1.71
N ALA A 574 2.40 25.91 -2.94
CA ALA A 574 2.77 26.92 -3.93
C ALA A 574 1.62 27.90 -4.23
N LEU A 575 0.37 27.40 -4.25
CA LEU A 575 -0.82 28.22 -4.40
C LEU A 575 -1.08 29.10 -3.15
N CYS A 576 -0.90 28.55 -1.95
CA CYS A 576 -1.02 29.30 -0.69
C CYS A 576 0.03 30.43 -0.62
N GLU A 577 1.25 30.14 -1.03
CA GLU A 577 2.37 31.11 -1.03
C GLU A 577 2.37 32.02 -2.26
N ARG A 578 1.47 31.80 -3.23
CA ARG A 578 1.39 32.52 -4.51
C ARG A 578 2.69 32.45 -5.31
N ASP A 579 3.37 31.30 -5.25
CA ASP A 579 4.60 31.04 -6.01
C ASP A 579 4.30 30.30 -7.34
N PRO A 580 4.28 31.02 -8.48
CA PRO A 580 4.01 30.41 -9.77
C PRO A 580 5.14 29.52 -10.28
N VAL A 581 6.37 29.69 -9.77
CA VAL A 581 7.52 28.88 -10.16
C VAL A 581 7.43 27.51 -9.49
N ALA A 582 7.20 27.49 -8.19
CA ALA A 582 6.96 26.26 -7.43
C ALA A 582 5.72 25.53 -7.96
N ALA A 583 4.61 26.23 -8.27
CA ALA A 583 3.41 25.63 -8.84
C ALA A 583 3.68 24.90 -10.18
N ASN A 584 4.49 25.51 -11.07
CA ASN A 584 4.88 24.86 -12.33
C ASN A 584 5.79 23.64 -12.10
N ARG A 585 6.72 23.69 -11.14
CA ARG A 585 7.58 22.55 -10.77
C ARG A 585 6.74 21.40 -10.22
N ALA A 586 5.79 21.68 -9.34
CA ALA A 586 4.86 20.70 -8.78
C ALA A 586 4.01 20.04 -9.87
N LEU A 587 3.41 20.83 -10.78
CA LEU A 587 2.68 20.32 -11.93
C LEU A 587 3.54 19.43 -12.85
N ALA A 588 4.81 19.80 -13.07
CA ALA A 588 5.72 18.99 -13.88
C ALA A 588 6.05 17.64 -13.20
N ALA A 589 6.16 17.62 -11.87
CA ALA A 589 6.38 16.40 -11.09
C ALA A 589 5.13 15.51 -10.98
N MET A 590 3.94 16.09 -11.09
CA MET A 590 2.66 15.39 -10.94
C MET A 590 2.49 14.30 -11.99
N LYS A 591 2.08 13.10 -11.56
CA LYS A 591 1.80 11.97 -12.45
C LYS A 591 0.67 12.31 -13.42
N LEU A 592 0.72 11.72 -14.63
CA LEU A 592 -0.34 11.86 -15.61
C LEU A 592 -1.61 11.12 -15.17
N GLY A 593 -2.78 11.62 -15.57
CA GLY A 593 -4.08 11.00 -15.32
C GLY A 593 -4.87 11.63 -14.18
N VAL A 594 -5.69 10.82 -13.54
CA VAL A 594 -6.61 11.23 -12.48
C VAL A 594 -5.95 11.08 -11.11
N ILE A 595 -6.04 12.11 -10.30
CA ILE A 595 -5.45 12.17 -8.95
C ILE A 595 -6.56 11.96 -7.94
N ALA A 596 -6.37 10.99 -7.04
CA ALA A 596 -7.30 10.73 -5.96
C ALA A 596 -7.10 11.75 -4.83
N VAL A 597 -8.14 12.52 -4.51
CA VAL A 597 -8.15 13.47 -3.41
C VAL A 597 -9.36 13.12 -2.53
N GLY A 598 -9.10 12.56 -1.36
CA GLY A 598 -10.15 12.00 -0.50
C GLY A 598 -10.97 10.93 -1.24
N THR A 599 -12.28 11.14 -1.33
CA THR A 599 -13.19 10.26 -2.06
C THR A 599 -13.41 10.67 -3.52
N ALA A 600 -12.88 11.83 -3.96
CA ALA A 600 -12.98 12.31 -5.33
C ALA A 600 -11.74 11.96 -6.16
N ARG A 601 -11.93 11.90 -7.47
CA ARG A 601 -10.89 11.69 -8.46
C ARG A 601 -10.86 12.90 -9.38
N LEU A 602 -9.81 13.71 -9.28
CA LEU A 602 -9.65 14.96 -10.01
C LEU A 602 -8.79 14.74 -11.26
N PRO A 603 -9.24 15.14 -12.45
CA PRO A 603 -8.40 15.16 -13.64
C PRO A 603 -7.16 16.05 -13.44
N ARG A 604 -6.01 15.66 -13.96
CA ARG A 604 -4.81 16.50 -13.93
C ARG A 604 -5.05 17.89 -14.49
N ALA A 605 -5.85 17.99 -15.55
CA ALA A 605 -6.21 19.25 -16.19
C ALA A 605 -6.95 20.23 -15.23
N TRP A 606 -7.60 19.73 -14.16
CA TRP A 606 -8.14 20.58 -13.10
C TRP A 606 -7.02 21.36 -12.40
N PHE A 607 -5.94 20.70 -12.01
CA PHE A 607 -4.81 21.32 -11.30
C PHE A 607 -4.07 22.32 -12.23
N GLU A 608 -3.95 22.01 -13.51
CA GLU A 608 -3.41 22.93 -14.52
C GLU A 608 -4.27 24.17 -14.66
N GLY A 609 -5.59 23.99 -14.66
CA GLY A 609 -6.58 25.07 -14.69
C GLY A 609 -6.49 25.99 -13.47
N VAL A 610 -6.42 25.42 -12.27
CA VAL A 610 -6.30 26.18 -11.01
C VAL A 610 -4.98 26.97 -10.98
N ALA A 611 -3.87 26.36 -11.37
CA ALA A 611 -2.57 27.05 -11.42
C ALA A 611 -2.54 28.18 -12.47
N ALA A 612 -3.16 27.97 -13.64
CA ALA A 612 -3.30 29.01 -14.65
C ALA A 612 -4.20 30.16 -14.16
N HIS A 613 -5.31 29.84 -13.50
CA HIS A 613 -6.20 30.82 -12.89
C HIS A 613 -5.49 31.67 -11.85
N ALA A 614 -4.70 31.05 -10.97
CA ALA A 614 -3.92 31.73 -9.94
C ALA A 614 -2.88 32.72 -10.54
N ARG A 615 -2.37 32.46 -11.74
CA ARG A 615 -1.47 33.35 -12.49
C ARG A 615 -2.20 34.45 -13.27
N GLY A 616 -3.53 34.42 -13.32
CA GLY A 616 -4.33 35.34 -14.12
C GLY A 616 -4.37 34.99 -15.62
N ASP A 617 -3.90 33.81 -16.02
CA ASP A 617 -3.97 33.33 -17.41
C ASP A 617 -5.36 32.73 -17.69
N VAL A 618 -6.32 33.62 -18.00
CA VAL A 618 -7.72 33.24 -18.21
C VAL A 618 -7.90 32.28 -19.39
N ALA A 619 -7.09 32.44 -20.44
CA ALA A 619 -7.20 31.59 -21.61
C ALA A 619 -6.70 30.17 -21.33
N ALA A 620 -5.52 30.01 -20.73
CA ALA A 620 -4.99 28.71 -20.33
C ALA A 620 -5.89 28.02 -19.29
N ALA A 621 -6.37 28.77 -18.29
CA ALA A 621 -7.28 28.25 -17.27
C ALA A 621 -8.56 27.67 -17.90
N ARG A 622 -9.20 28.43 -18.80
CA ARG A 622 -10.43 27.98 -19.47
C ARG A 622 -10.21 26.73 -20.33
N ASN A 623 -9.10 26.66 -21.06
CA ASN A 623 -8.75 25.49 -21.87
C ASN A 623 -8.53 24.26 -21.00
N ALA A 624 -7.80 24.39 -19.91
CA ALA A 624 -7.52 23.31 -18.98
C ALA A 624 -8.80 22.81 -18.26
N PHE A 625 -9.65 23.73 -17.79
CA PHE A 625 -10.93 23.34 -17.20
C PHE A 625 -11.88 22.69 -18.22
N ALA A 626 -11.86 23.12 -19.48
CA ALA A 626 -12.64 22.47 -20.54
C ALA A 626 -12.16 21.04 -20.81
N ALA A 627 -10.86 20.80 -20.79
CA ALA A 627 -10.29 19.45 -20.88
C ALA A 627 -10.68 18.59 -19.66
N ALA A 628 -10.53 19.13 -18.44
CA ALA A 628 -10.93 18.44 -17.21
C ALA A 628 -12.41 18.08 -17.21
N ARG A 629 -13.27 18.93 -17.77
CA ARG A 629 -14.71 18.69 -17.87
C ARG A 629 -15.06 17.43 -18.64
N LEU A 630 -14.41 17.19 -19.78
CA LEU A 630 -14.67 16.01 -20.61
C LEU A 630 -14.42 14.71 -19.84
N GLU A 631 -13.36 14.67 -19.05
CA GLU A 631 -12.99 13.52 -18.25
C GLU A 631 -13.93 13.35 -17.03
N ALA A 632 -14.25 14.45 -16.33
CA ALA A 632 -15.19 14.44 -15.22
C ALA A 632 -16.61 14.03 -15.66
N GLU A 633 -17.07 14.49 -16.80
CA GLU A 633 -18.38 14.12 -17.38
C GLU A 633 -18.43 12.62 -17.74
N HIS A 634 -17.32 12.06 -18.21
CA HIS A 634 -17.21 10.62 -18.45
C HIS A 634 -17.35 9.84 -17.14
N MET A 635 -16.58 10.22 -16.10
CA MET A 635 -16.66 9.58 -14.79
C MET A 635 -18.05 9.67 -14.16
N ALA A 636 -18.72 10.82 -14.28
CA ALA A 636 -20.08 10.99 -13.75
C ALA A 636 -21.11 10.13 -14.51
N ARG A 637 -20.95 9.93 -15.81
CA ARG A 637 -21.82 9.05 -16.62
C ARG A 637 -21.61 7.57 -16.31
N GLU A 638 -20.39 7.16 -15.98
CA GLU A 638 -20.12 5.78 -15.59
C GLU A 638 -20.68 5.43 -14.21
N GLN A 639 -20.83 6.43 -13.33
CA GLN A 639 -21.29 6.25 -11.96
C GLN A 639 -22.40 7.25 -11.59
N PRO A 640 -23.59 7.17 -12.23
CA PRO A 640 -24.64 8.19 -12.10
C PRO A 640 -25.25 8.29 -10.70
N ASP A 641 -25.18 7.21 -9.91
CA ASP A 641 -25.71 7.13 -8.53
C ASP A 641 -24.65 7.34 -7.45
N TYR A 642 -23.47 7.84 -7.85
CA TYR A 642 -22.36 8.09 -6.92
C TYR A 642 -21.96 9.57 -6.92
N GLY A 643 -22.04 10.22 -5.73
CA GLY A 643 -21.87 11.67 -5.57
C GLY A 643 -20.52 12.26 -5.99
N PRO A 644 -19.35 11.67 -5.64
CA PRO A 644 -18.06 12.30 -5.87
C PRO A 644 -17.73 12.70 -7.31
N PRO A 645 -17.95 11.88 -8.37
CA PRO A 645 -17.72 12.32 -9.75
C PRO A 645 -18.59 13.50 -10.14
N LEU A 646 -19.84 13.53 -9.66
CA LEU A 646 -20.78 14.60 -9.93
C LEU A 646 -20.35 15.91 -9.26
N ALA A 647 -19.86 15.85 -8.01
CA ALA A 647 -19.33 17.03 -7.31
C ALA A 647 -18.08 17.59 -8.02
N VAL A 648 -17.21 16.72 -8.53
CA VAL A 648 -16.04 17.15 -9.33
C VAL A 648 -16.46 17.84 -10.61
N LEU A 649 -17.46 17.31 -11.32
CA LEU A 649 -18.02 17.94 -12.51
C LEU A 649 -18.59 19.33 -12.17
N GLY A 650 -19.35 19.44 -11.08
CA GLY A 650 -19.90 20.71 -10.60
C GLY A 650 -18.83 21.75 -10.26
N MET A 651 -17.71 21.36 -9.65
CA MET A 651 -16.58 22.28 -9.41
C MET A 651 -16.00 22.81 -10.71
N ILE A 652 -15.80 21.92 -11.71
CA ILE A 652 -15.23 22.28 -13.00
C ILE A 652 -16.21 23.18 -13.78
N ASP A 653 -17.50 22.88 -13.74
CA ASP A 653 -18.53 23.70 -14.38
C ASP A 653 -18.64 25.09 -13.72
N ALA A 654 -18.46 25.18 -12.38
CA ALA A 654 -18.35 26.46 -11.69
C ALA A 654 -17.13 27.28 -12.18
N ALA A 655 -15.98 26.63 -12.37
CA ALA A 655 -14.76 27.27 -12.86
C ALA A 655 -14.91 27.75 -14.34
N LEU A 656 -15.75 27.10 -15.12
CA LEU A 656 -16.11 27.48 -16.49
C LEU A 656 -17.22 28.54 -16.56
N GLY A 657 -17.82 28.93 -15.44
CA GLY A 657 -18.90 29.91 -15.34
C GLY A 657 -20.28 29.33 -15.68
N ARG A 658 -20.45 28.04 -15.66
CA ARG A 658 -21.71 27.30 -15.92
C ARG A 658 -22.48 27.15 -14.59
N LYS A 659 -23.00 28.26 -14.13
CA LYS A 659 -23.52 28.41 -12.76
C LYS A 659 -24.64 27.44 -12.42
N GLU A 660 -25.67 27.34 -13.26
CA GLU A 660 -26.87 26.55 -12.96
C GLU A 660 -26.56 25.03 -12.94
N GLU A 661 -25.77 24.57 -13.91
CA GLU A 661 -25.31 23.19 -13.97
C GLU A 661 -24.46 22.84 -12.73
N ALA A 662 -23.46 23.67 -12.43
CA ALA A 662 -22.57 23.48 -11.30
C ALA A 662 -23.31 23.36 -9.98
N MET A 663 -24.26 24.28 -9.72
CA MET A 663 -25.08 24.27 -8.49
C MET A 663 -26.01 23.05 -8.43
N GLY A 664 -26.57 22.63 -9.56
CA GLY A 664 -27.40 21.43 -9.67
C GLY A 664 -26.62 20.17 -9.35
N GLU A 665 -25.44 20.02 -9.96
CA GLU A 665 -24.52 18.88 -9.78
C GLU A 665 -24.00 18.78 -8.33
N GLY A 666 -23.58 19.91 -7.77
CA GLY A 666 -23.11 19.96 -6.39
C GLY A 666 -24.17 19.56 -5.36
N ARG A 667 -25.40 20.09 -5.48
CA ARG A 667 -26.53 19.70 -4.62
C ARG A 667 -26.89 18.23 -4.77
N ARG A 668 -26.92 17.75 -6.01
CA ARG A 668 -27.22 16.34 -6.29
C ARG A 668 -26.16 15.40 -5.71
N ALA A 669 -24.89 15.81 -5.73
CA ALA A 669 -23.81 15.04 -5.11
C ALA A 669 -23.99 14.87 -3.59
N VAL A 670 -24.39 15.94 -2.88
CA VAL A 670 -24.72 15.88 -1.43
C VAL A 670 -25.93 14.99 -1.18
N GLU A 671 -26.98 15.04 -2.03
CA GLU A 671 -28.14 14.15 -1.91
C GLU A 671 -27.80 12.68 -2.12
N LEU A 672 -26.91 12.35 -3.05
CA LEU A 672 -26.50 10.98 -3.34
C LEU A 672 -25.62 10.38 -2.24
N LEU A 673 -24.83 11.22 -1.60
CA LEU A 673 -23.89 10.80 -0.57
C LEU A 673 -23.96 11.74 0.66
N PRO A 674 -25.06 11.72 1.42
CA PRO A 674 -25.21 12.54 2.62
C PRO A 674 -24.36 12.00 3.78
N VAL A 675 -24.14 12.83 4.80
CA VAL A 675 -23.31 12.51 5.99
C VAL A 675 -23.84 11.28 6.73
N GLU A 676 -25.14 11.06 6.74
CA GLU A 676 -25.79 9.91 7.38
C GLU A 676 -25.46 8.58 6.69
N LYS A 677 -25.16 8.63 5.38
CA LYS A 677 -24.80 7.44 4.60
C LYS A 677 -23.32 7.11 4.70
N ASP A 678 -22.48 8.14 4.70
CA ASP A 678 -21.02 8.01 4.84
C ASP A 678 -20.47 9.32 5.43
N ALA A 679 -20.20 9.35 6.72
CA ALA A 679 -19.93 10.59 7.42
C ALA A 679 -18.73 11.39 6.85
N PRO A 680 -17.52 10.82 6.62
CA PRO A 680 -16.43 11.59 6.03
C PRO A 680 -16.67 11.95 4.55
N ALA A 681 -17.25 11.04 3.77
CA ALA A 681 -17.47 11.32 2.36
C ALA A 681 -18.60 12.34 2.15
N GLY A 682 -19.67 12.27 2.94
CA GLY A 682 -20.76 13.27 2.91
C GLY A 682 -20.28 14.65 3.35
N ALA A 683 -19.48 14.74 4.41
CA ALA A 683 -18.85 16.00 4.82
C ALA A 683 -18.02 16.59 3.69
N TYR A 684 -17.30 15.75 2.97
CA TYR A 684 -16.54 16.17 1.80
C TYR A 684 -17.42 16.68 0.65
N MET A 685 -18.54 16.03 0.35
CA MET A 685 -19.48 16.56 -0.65
C MET A 685 -19.99 17.95 -0.26
N MET A 686 -20.21 18.21 1.03
CA MET A 686 -20.58 19.53 1.55
C MET A 686 -19.46 20.57 1.36
N GLU A 687 -18.21 20.19 1.52
CA GLU A 687 -17.05 21.05 1.27
C GLU A 687 -16.95 21.42 -0.22
N LEU A 688 -17.12 20.45 -1.12
CA LEU A 688 -17.11 20.71 -2.57
C LEU A 688 -18.27 21.61 -2.99
N LEU A 689 -19.45 21.45 -2.38
CA LEU A 689 -20.59 22.33 -2.63
C LEU A 689 -20.31 23.78 -2.18
N ALA A 690 -19.61 23.97 -1.06
CA ALA A 690 -19.19 25.30 -0.64
C ALA A 690 -18.25 25.97 -1.65
N ILE A 691 -17.33 25.20 -2.23
CA ILE A 691 -16.44 25.67 -3.30
C ILE A 691 -17.26 26.08 -4.54
N ILE A 692 -18.21 25.24 -4.97
CA ILE A 692 -19.10 25.51 -6.10
C ILE A 692 -19.84 26.84 -5.88
N TYR A 693 -20.44 27.05 -4.69
CA TYR A 693 -21.12 28.31 -4.38
C TYR A 693 -20.17 29.51 -4.39
N ALA A 694 -18.96 29.36 -3.88
CA ALA A 694 -17.96 30.45 -3.89
C ALA A 694 -17.55 30.82 -5.33
N TRP A 695 -17.30 29.85 -6.19
CA TRP A 695 -16.88 30.07 -7.57
C TRP A 695 -18.02 30.60 -8.48
N THR A 696 -19.27 30.24 -8.17
CA THR A 696 -20.46 30.76 -8.88
C THR A 696 -20.92 32.13 -8.38
N GLY A 697 -20.26 32.69 -7.36
CA GLY A 697 -20.52 34.00 -6.81
C GLY A 697 -21.65 34.05 -5.75
N GLU A 698 -22.13 32.89 -5.30
CA GLU A 698 -23.17 32.75 -4.28
C GLU A 698 -22.57 32.84 -2.87
N LYS A 699 -22.12 34.01 -2.50
CA LYS A 699 -21.33 34.24 -1.26
C LYS A 699 -22.06 33.82 0.02
N ASP A 700 -23.34 34.13 0.12
CA ASP A 700 -24.11 33.82 1.33
C ASP A 700 -24.31 32.31 1.47
N LEU A 701 -24.63 31.60 0.38
CA LEU A 701 -24.72 30.14 0.35
C LEU A 701 -23.38 29.47 0.66
N ALA A 702 -22.27 30.02 0.13
CA ALA A 702 -20.94 29.52 0.42
C ALA A 702 -20.59 29.62 1.91
N ILE A 703 -20.86 30.79 2.54
CA ILE A 703 -20.62 31.01 3.98
C ILE A 703 -21.51 30.09 4.83
N GLU A 704 -22.79 29.98 4.49
CA GLU A 704 -23.71 29.09 5.19
C GLU A 704 -23.26 27.63 5.11
N GLN A 705 -22.85 27.19 3.91
CA GLN A 705 -22.37 25.84 3.68
C GLN A 705 -21.09 25.53 4.47
N VAL A 706 -20.12 26.46 4.48
CA VAL A 706 -18.91 26.34 5.29
C VAL A 706 -19.24 26.26 6.77
N ALA A 707 -20.11 27.14 7.26
CA ALA A 707 -20.52 27.14 8.67
C ALA A 707 -21.23 25.85 9.08
N ALA A 708 -21.99 25.23 8.17
CA ALA A 708 -22.60 23.92 8.38
C ALA A 708 -21.53 22.82 8.44
N THR A 709 -20.58 22.81 7.52
CA THR A 709 -19.51 21.81 7.44
C THR A 709 -18.57 21.87 8.64
N LEU A 710 -18.28 23.07 9.17
CA LEU A 710 -17.44 23.24 10.37
C LEU A 710 -18.06 22.65 11.65
N LYS A 711 -19.37 22.40 11.68
CA LYS A 711 -20.04 21.80 12.84
C LYS A 711 -19.89 20.28 12.92
N ILE A 712 -19.44 19.65 11.86
CA ILE A 712 -19.26 18.19 11.76
C ILE A 712 -17.76 17.86 11.57
N PRO A 713 -17.32 16.66 11.96
CA PRO A 713 -16.00 16.19 11.63
C PRO A 713 -15.76 16.15 10.11
N GLY A 714 -14.64 16.67 9.64
CA GLY A 714 -14.32 16.79 8.22
C GLY A 714 -12.92 17.33 7.99
N SER A 715 -12.53 17.49 6.73
CA SER A 715 -11.20 17.98 6.34
C SER A 715 -11.04 19.50 6.47
N LEU A 716 -12.14 20.24 6.47
CA LEU A 716 -12.10 21.69 6.68
C LEU A 716 -11.70 22.01 8.11
N GLN A 717 -10.64 22.79 8.26
CA GLN A 717 -10.10 23.24 9.55
C GLN A 717 -10.56 24.68 9.84
N TYR A 718 -10.49 25.12 11.13
CA TYR A 718 -10.88 26.46 11.53
C TYR A 718 -9.90 27.52 11.05
#